data_a658ca01b30c5a9eb1a7e42b33725aee
#
_entry.id   a658ca01b30c5a9eb1a7e42b33725aee
#
_cell.length_a   1.000
_cell.length_b   1.000
_cell.length_c   1.000
_cell.angle_alpha   90.00
_cell.angle_beta   90.00
_cell.angle_gamma   90.00
#
_symmetry.space_group_name_H-M   'P 1'
#
loop_
_entity.id
_entity.type
_entity.pdbx_description
1 polymer ?
#
loop_
_entity_poly.entity_id
_entity_poly.type
_entity_poly.pdbx_seq_one_letter_code
_entity_poly.pdbx_strand_id
1 'polypeptide(L)'
;METACRGPVPSGRRHGRWPARLLLLLSVCTAPWLAQAQDAPYQWKNVAIGGGGFVTGLAYHPTERGLAYARTDVGGAYRWNDSSARWIPLTDHFGPDDANLMGIESLALDPRDPDRVYLAAGTYTHAKAGNGGILRSTDRGASFARADLPFKLGGNELGRGNGERLAVDPNDGRILLFGTRRDGLWRSDDHGAHWREVSGFPAIAKSDAAQAQGWNGAQAIGVVFVEFDPASGRPGQATPRIYAGMSTQQTSLYVSDDGGQNWQAVSGQPTGLRPNHMRRGGDGVWYLSYGDLPGPDRMNNGALWKYTPATGTWTDITPAPQSSDGEGDGFGWGAVAVDPRDPQVLLASTFNRYAPHDDIYRSRDGGRSWSPVLARSDFDHSASPWTAHNGPHWIADIAINPFNPDEALFVTGYGIWASRNLTAFDDGARAQWWFKDAGLEETVPLDLLSPREGAPLLSAVGDIDGFRHDDLDTTTLQYAGPRLTNGESIANAGQVPLLVMRTGTVRHRRNNEVRALVSRDGGATWSAFASEPPEGEGAGQVTVAADGKRVIWTPDKAGAWITADFGGRWKKVEGLPPGAVIAADRVAPAVYYAFDGRSGDLFVSGDGGISFARAGGVGEFGDWFAPEIHPVPDQAGVAYLTASWRGLLRWSAGKLVKLPGVEVAYSMGLGAPLKAGGKPTIYLSGRVAGRDGLYRSDSDGRHWQRIDDDAHRFGKIARVTGDPRRPGRVYFATGGRGIVYGDPR
;
A
#
# COMPACT_ATOMS: atom_id res chain seq x y z
N MET A 1 -8.87 2.28 66.93
CA MET A 1 -8.64 1.27 67.95
C MET A 1 -7.55 0.40 67.40
N GLU A 2 -6.27 0.73 67.69
CA GLU A 2 -5.50 0.21 68.84
C GLU A 2 -5.30 -1.31 68.70
N THR A 3 -4.12 -1.94 68.75
CA THR A 3 -2.79 -1.63 69.32
C THR A 3 -1.85 -2.74 68.84
N ALA A 4 -0.74 -2.47 68.39
CA ALA A 4 0.64 -2.67 68.83
C ALA A 4 0.93 -3.77 69.88
N CYS A 5 1.96 -4.62 69.65
CA CYS A 5 3.06 -4.79 70.62
C CYS A 5 4.22 -5.65 70.10
N ARG A 6 5.39 -5.23 70.49
CA ARG A 6 6.79 -5.63 70.22
C ARG A 6 7.30 -6.84 70.99
N GLY A 7 8.33 -7.45 70.47
CA GLY A 7 9.42 -8.27 70.81
C GLY A 7 9.66 -8.75 72.26
N PRO A 8 10.78 -9.40 72.63
CA PRO A 8 12.19 -9.20 72.20
C PRO A 8 13.03 -10.50 72.02
N VAL A 9 14.28 -10.30 71.60
CA VAL A 9 15.40 -11.24 71.59
C VAL A 9 15.98 -11.48 72.99
N PRO A 10 16.56 -12.64 73.35
CA PRO A 10 17.99 -12.61 73.60
C PRO A 10 18.85 -13.85 73.15
N SER A 11 20.05 -13.50 72.85
CA SER A 11 21.37 -14.13 72.81
C SER A 11 21.67 -15.42 73.55
N GLY A 12 22.60 -16.24 73.00
CA GLY A 12 23.50 -17.06 73.83
C GLY A 12 24.07 -18.34 73.21
N ARG A 13 25.23 -18.25 72.66
CA ARG A 13 26.46 -19.07 72.59
C ARG A 13 26.49 -20.58 72.85
N ARG A 14 27.15 -21.27 71.91
CA ARG A 14 28.30 -22.20 71.95
C ARG A 14 28.12 -23.72 71.93
N HIS A 15 28.83 -24.32 70.94
CA HIS A 15 29.64 -25.54 70.84
C HIS A 15 28.95 -26.92 70.79
N GLY A 16 29.32 -27.71 69.71
CA GLY A 16 29.26 -29.16 69.69
C GLY A 16 29.40 -29.73 68.28
N ARG A 17 30.55 -30.35 68.01
CA ARG A 17 30.92 -30.96 66.73
C ARG A 17 30.39 -32.40 66.60
N TRP A 18 30.18 -32.78 65.27
CA TRP A 18 30.40 -34.07 64.59
C TRP A 18 29.14 -34.81 64.11
N PRO A 19 29.21 -35.71 63.07
CA PRO A 19 28.59 -35.44 61.78
C PRO A 19 27.45 -36.43 61.48
N ALA A 20 26.46 -35.99 60.76
CA ALA A 20 25.45 -36.84 60.13
C ALA A 20 25.46 -36.73 58.63
N ARG A 21 25.62 -37.83 57.96
CA ARG A 21 25.51 -37.97 56.51
C ARG A 21 24.11 -37.54 56.05
N LEU A 22 24.04 -36.46 55.23
CA LEU A 22 22.80 -36.06 54.56
C LEU A 22 22.87 -36.59 53.14
N LEU A 23 21.98 -37.50 52.78
CA LEU A 23 21.66 -37.85 51.42
C LEU A 23 20.96 -36.66 50.76
N LEU A 24 21.60 -36.00 49.81
CA LEU A 24 20.98 -35.05 48.92
C LEU A 24 20.20 -35.80 47.84
N LEU A 25 18.88 -35.84 47.95
CA LEU A 25 17.98 -36.12 46.85
C LEU A 25 17.96 -34.89 45.91
N LEU A 26 18.69 -34.97 44.81
CA LEU A 26 18.56 -34.02 43.70
C LEU A 26 17.21 -34.24 43.00
N SER A 27 16.19 -33.45 43.34
CA SER A 27 14.99 -33.27 42.52
C SER A 27 15.39 -32.49 41.25
N VAL A 28 15.64 -33.20 40.17
CA VAL A 28 15.77 -32.59 38.84
C VAL A 28 14.39 -32.09 38.45
N CYS A 29 14.09 -30.82 38.73
CA CYS A 29 12.99 -30.11 38.06
C CYS A 29 13.34 -30.00 36.57
N THR A 30 12.82 -30.90 35.77
CA THR A 30 12.76 -30.72 34.32
C THR A 30 11.72 -29.64 34.04
N ALA A 31 12.13 -28.36 34.11
CA ALA A 31 11.37 -27.30 33.47
C ALA A 31 11.37 -27.61 31.96
N PRO A 32 10.19 -27.57 31.29
CA PRO A 32 10.19 -27.67 29.85
C PRO A 32 10.97 -26.46 29.33
N TRP A 33 12.07 -26.69 28.65
CA TRP A 33 12.74 -25.71 27.85
C TRP A 33 11.74 -25.33 26.74
N LEU A 34 11.00 -24.22 26.92
CA LEU A 34 10.42 -23.50 25.83
C LEU A 34 11.61 -23.03 24.99
N ALA A 35 11.90 -23.74 23.93
CA ALA A 35 12.88 -23.33 22.95
C ALA A 35 12.38 -21.97 22.42
N GLN A 36 12.96 -20.87 22.89
CA GLN A 36 12.83 -19.58 22.24
C GLN A 36 13.26 -19.80 20.79
N ALA A 37 12.38 -19.49 19.85
CA ALA A 37 12.71 -19.50 18.45
C ALA A 37 13.89 -18.54 18.25
N GLN A 38 15.05 -19.08 17.93
CA GLN A 38 16.25 -18.29 17.69
C GLN A 38 16.05 -17.58 16.35
N ASP A 39 16.04 -16.24 16.34
CA ASP A 39 15.87 -15.46 15.12
C ASP A 39 16.98 -15.83 14.12
N ALA A 40 16.60 -16.14 12.87
CA ALA A 40 17.56 -16.36 11.80
C ALA A 40 17.78 -15.04 11.07
N PRO A 41 19.00 -14.53 11.00
CA PRO A 41 19.26 -13.30 10.29
C PRO A 41 18.97 -13.46 8.78
N TYR A 42 18.09 -12.63 8.27
CA TYR A 42 17.79 -12.52 6.85
C TYR A 42 18.21 -11.14 6.33
N GLN A 43 18.59 -11.07 5.08
CA GLN A 43 18.73 -9.82 4.35
C GLN A 43 17.49 -9.64 3.50
N TRP A 44 16.76 -8.57 3.75
CA TRP A 44 15.53 -8.23 3.03
C TRP A 44 15.79 -7.19 1.95
N LYS A 45 15.16 -7.37 0.80
CA LYS A 45 15.19 -6.44 -0.34
C LYS A 45 13.85 -6.46 -1.06
N ASN A 46 13.49 -5.35 -1.70
CA ASN A 46 12.42 -5.37 -2.70
C ASN A 46 12.89 -6.03 -3.99
N VAL A 47 11.96 -6.72 -4.66
CA VAL A 47 12.06 -7.01 -6.08
C VAL A 47 11.85 -5.71 -6.83
N ALA A 48 12.77 -5.34 -7.70
CA ALA A 48 12.74 -4.06 -8.38
C ALA A 48 11.62 -4.01 -9.44
N ILE A 49 10.60 -3.21 -9.19
CA ILE A 49 9.56 -2.81 -10.15
C ILE A 49 9.76 -1.32 -10.48
N GLY A 50 10.07 -0.52 -9.47
CA GLY A 50 10.24 0.93 -9.54
C GLY A 50 8.91 1.65 -9.66
N GLY A 51 8.31 2.02 -8.51
CA GLY A 51 6.99 2.62 -8.43
C GLY A 51 5.85 1.60 -8.55
N GLY A 52 4.82 1.97 -9.28
CA GLY A 52 3.70 1.12 -9.68
C GLY A 52 2.40 1.35 -8.93
N GLY A 53 2.35 2.38 -8.06
CA GLY A 53 1.15 2.79 -7.36
C GLY A 53 1.07 4.30 -7.13
N PHE A 54 0.04 4.74 -6.44
CA PHE A 54 -0.28 6.16 -6.31
C PHE A 54 0.50 6.85 -5.19
N VAL A 55 1.49 7.65 -5.59
CA VAL A 55 2.10 8.64 -4.69
C VAL A 55 1.13 9.82 -4.56
N THR A 56 0.57 9.99 -3.37
CA THR A 56 -0.55 10.93 -3.15
C THR A 56 -0.11 12.32 -2.73
N GLY A 57 1.14 12.53 -2.36
CA GLY A 57 1.69 13.84 -2.04
C GLY A 57 3.20 13.80 -1.79
N LEU A 58 3.83 14.97 -1.91
CA LEU A 58 5.26 15.15 -1.71
C LEU A 58 5.57 16.50 -1.09
N ALA A 59 6.70 16.60 -0.39
CA ALA A 59 7.17 17.85 0.18
C ALA A 59 8.69 17.92 0.18
N TYR A 60 9.25 19.02 -0.34
CA TYR A 60 10.61 19.44 0.00
C TYR A 60 10.64 20.11 1.36
N HIS A 61 11.71 19.87 2.13
CA HIS A 61 11.91 20.66 3.33
C HIS A 61 12.32 22.10 2.94
N PRO A 62 11.65 23.14 3.48
CA PRO A 62 11.84 24.50 2.99
C PRO A 62 13.20 25.11 3.35
N THR A 63 13.89 24.58 4.37
CA THR A 63 15.16 25.14 4.88
C THR A 63 16.31 24.14 4.88
N GLU A 64 16.08 22.86 4.55
CA GLU A 64 17.11 21.82 4.50
C GLU A 64 17.26 21.29 3.06
N ARG A 65 18.41 21.57 2.45
CA ARG A 65 18.70 21.14 1.07
C ARG A 65 18.80 19.61 0.97
N GLY A 66 18.22 19.03 -0.09
CA GLY A 66 18.29 17.60 -0.37
C GLY A 66 17.33 16.75 0.47
N LEU A 67 16.53 17.35 1.36
CA LEU A 67 15.55 16.68 2.18
C LEU A 67 14.15 16.78 1.53
N ALA A 68 13.57 15.64 1.19
CA ALA A 68 12.23 15.54 0.66
C ALA A 68 11.52 14.28 1.18
N TYR A 69 10.19 14.34 1.22
CA TYR A 69 9.34 13.24 1.66
C TYR A 69 8.23 13.00 0.64
N ALA A 70 7.77 11.75 0.57
CA ALA A 70 6.62 11.36 -0.22
C ALA A 70 5.68 10.48 0.62
N ARG A 71 4.37 10.58 0.37
CA ARG A 71 3.34 9.73 0.96
C ARG A 71 2.57 9.00 -0.11
N THR A 72 2.13 7.79 0.23
CA THR A 72 1.38 6.92 -0.67
C THR A 72 0.06 6.48 -0.04
N ASP A 73 -0.85 5.98 -0.85
CA ASP A 73 -2.17 5.57 -0.38
C ASP A 73 -2.18 4.21 0.35
N VAL A 74 -1.23 3.30 0.06
CA VAL A 74 -1.14 1.97 0.70
C VAL A 74 0.28 1.49 1.00
N GLY A 75 1.32 2.19 0.50
CA GLY A 75 2.74 1.78 0.58
C GLY A 75 3.54 2.49 1.67
N GLY A 76 2.90 3.33 2.50
CA GLY A 76 3.57 4.07 3.58
C GLY A 76 4.11 5.43 3.16
N ALA A 77 5.14 5.87 3.86
CA ALA A 77 5.86 7.11 3.56
C ALA A 77 7.33 6.84 3.27
N TYR A 78 7.93 7.78 2.55
CA TYR A 78 9.32 7.69 2.11
C TYR A 78 10.05 9.00 2.32
N ARG A 79 11.35 8.91 2.60
CA ARG A 79 12.28 10.04 2.65
C ARG A 79 13.32 9.90 1.55
N TRP A 80 13.56 10.95 0.79
CA TRP A 80 14.67 11.00 -0.16
C TRP A 80 16.02 11.02 0.56
N ASN A 81 16.93 10.18 0.12
CA ASN A 81 18.33 10.20 0.55
C ASN A 81 19.20 10.62 -0.64
N ASP A 82 19.69 11.84 -0.59
CA ASP A 82 20.44 12.45 -1.67
C ASP A 82 21.78 11.76 -1.94
N SER A 83 22.44 11.27 -0.89
CA SER A 83 23.74 10.60 -1.00
C SER A 83 23.67 9.23 -1.69
N SER A 84 22.57 8.50 -1.53
CA SER A 84 22.33 7.20 -2.18
C SER A 84 21.40 7.31 -3.40
N ALA A 85 20.92 8.52 -3.69
CA ALA A 85 19.95 8.82 -4.76
C ALA A 85 18.75 7.87 -4.78
N ARG A 86 18.15 7.63 -3.59
CA ARG A 86 17.01 6.72 -3.45
C ARG A 86 16.05 7.14 -2.33
N TRP A 87 14.82 6.70 -2.45
CA TRP A 87 13.83 6.80 -1.40
C TRP A 87 14.07 5.72 -0.33
N ILE A 88 13.95 6.13 0.93
CA ILE A 88 14.06 5.25 2.10
C ILE A 88 12.65 5.07 2.67
N PRO A 89 12.11 3.86 2.74
CA PRO A 89 10.81 3.61 3.35
C PRO A 89 10.87 3.86 4.86
N LEU A 90 9.84 4.47 5.41
CA LEU A 90 9.77 4.88 6.81
C LEU A 90 8.87 3.99 7.66
N THR A 91 8.05 3.14 7.05
CA THR A 91 6.98 2.39 7.71
C THR A 91 7.13 0.87 7.64
N ASP A 92 8.26 0.34 7.16
CA ASP A 92 8.50 -1.11 7.03
C ASP A 92 8.47 -1.87 8.36
N HIS A 93 8.61 -1.17 9.50
CA HIS A 93 8.53 -1.73 10.85
C HIS A 93 7.09 -2.06 11.30
N PHE A 94 6.05 -1.58 10.62
CA PHE A 94 4.66 -1.90 10.94
C PHE A 94 4.36 -3.37 10.66
N GLY A 95 3.74 -4.03 11.65
CA GLY A 95 3.29 -5.41 11.55
C GLY A 95 1.81 -5.53 11.12
N PRO A 96 1.28 -6.76 11.13
CA PRO A 96 -0.12 -7.01 10.73
C PRO A 96 -1.15 -6.22 11.52
N ASP A 97 -0.92 -5.98 12.81
CA ASP A 97 -1.82 -5.21 13.67
C ASP A 97 -1.86 -3.72 13.30
N ASP A 98 -0.77 -3.21 12.70
CA ASP A 98 -0.62 -1.83 12.25
C ASP A 98 -0.82 -1.68 10.72
N ALA A 99 -1.26 -2.72 10.03
CA ALA A 99 -1.39 -2.70 8.57
C ALA A 99 -2.29 -1.56 8.04
N ASN A 100 -3.30 -1.14 8.83
CA ASN A 100 -4.13 0.01 8.47
C ASN A 100 -3.37 1.34 8.50
N LEU A 101 -2.19 1.42 9.11
CA LEU A 101 -1.36 2.64 9.15
C LEU A 101 -0.42 2.78 7.95
N MET A 102 -0.47 1.85 7.00
CA MET A 102 0.32 1.91 5.76
C MET A 102 -0.22 2.93 4.75
N GLY A 103 -1.48 3.34 4.83
CA GLY A 103 -2.02 4.46 4.06
C GLY A 103 -1.73 5.78 4.76
N ILE A 104 -1.04 6.72 4.09
CA ILE A 104 -0.70 8.02 4.67
C ILE A 104 -1.61 9.09 4.07
N GLU A 105 -2.55 9.57 4.86
CA GLU A 105 -3.51 10.57 4.41
C GLU A 105 -2.92 11.99 4.32
N SER A 106 -1.93 12.29 5.16
CA SER A 106 -1.27 13.61 5.15
C SER A 106 0.12 13.56 5.75
N LEU A 107 0.98 14.47 5.31
CA LEU A 107 2.37 14.64 5.70
C LEU A 107 2.61 16.10 6.09
N ALA A 108 3.32 16.34 7.19
CA ALA A 108 3.77 17.69 7.56
C ALA A 108 5.21 17.69 8.03
N LEU A 109 5.95 18.72 7.63
CA LEU A 109 7.32 19.00 8.04
C LEU A 109 7.33 20.21 8.96
N ASP A 110 8.18 20.20 10.00
CA ASP A 110 8.44 21.41 10.78
C ASP A 110 9.43 22.27 10.00
N PRO A 111 9.03 23.46 9.50
CA PRO A 111 9.89 24.28 8.64
C PRO A 111 11.12 24.85 9.36
N ARG A 112 11.20 24.72 10.68
CA ARG A 112 12.29 25.22 11.53
C ARG A 112 13.18 24.12 12.11
N ASP A 113 12.69 22.86 12.11
CA ASP A 113 13.39 21.70 12.64
C ASP A 113 13.34 20.56 11.62
N PRO A 114 14.38 20.38 10.77
CA PRO A 114 14.38 19.38 9.72
C PRO A 114 14.36 17.93 10.22
N ASP A 115 14.60 17.71 11.50
CA ASP A 115 14.53 16.37 12.09
C ASP A 115 13.10 15.97 12.45
N ARG A 116 12.13 16.93 12.43
CA ARG A 116 10.72 16.67 12.73
C ARG A 116 9.88 16.44 11.48
N VAL A 117 9.25 15.27 11.44
CA VAL A 117 8.25 14.92 10.45
C VAL A 117 7.04 14.27 11.11
N TYR A 118 5.87 14.57 10.60
CA TYR A 118 4.58 14.08 11.08
C TYR A 118 3.80 13.43 9.94
N LEU A 119 3.22 12.25 10.21
CA LEU A 119 2.41 11.52 9.26
C LEU A 119 1.04 11.23 9.88
N ALA A 120 -0.03 11.58 9.19
CA ALA A 120 -1.38 11.16 9.53
C ALA A 120 -1.65 9.82 8.83
N ALA A 121 -1.60 8.74 9.61
CA ALA A 121 -1.60 7.36 9.10
C ALA A 121 -2.94 6.65 9.37
N GLY A 122 -3.51 6.07 8.32
CA GLY A 122 -4.76 5.29 8.33
C GLY A 122 -5.31 5.14 6.93
N THR A 123 -5.56 3.91 6.48
CA THR A 123 -5.83 3.58 5.08
C THR A 123 -7.32 3.70 4.73
N TYR A 124 -8.22 3.16 5.59
CA TYR A 124 -9.63 3.01 5.27
C TYR A 124 -10.57 3.52 6.36
N THR A 125 -11.75 3.98 5.94
CA THR A 125 -12.80 4.50 6.83
C THR A 125 -13.97 3.55 7.08
N HIS A 126 -14.01 2.37 6.45
CA HIS A 126 -15.07 1.38 6.63
C HIS A 126 -15.12 0.81 8.07
N ALA A 127 -16.23 0.18 8.44
CA ALA A 127 -16.48 -0.24 9.83
C ALA A 127 -15.41 -1.19 10.41
N LYS A 128 -14.82 -2.06 9.59
CA LYS A 128 -13.80 -3.04 10.00
C LYS A 128 -12.37 -2.45 10.08
N ALA A 129 -12.12 -1.24 9.54
CA ALA A 129 -10.82 -0.59 9.63
C ALA A 129 -10.55 -0.08 11.05
N GLY A 130 -9.30 -0.11 11.47
CA GLY A 130 -8.85 0.51 12.72
C GLY A 130 -8.92 2.05 12.67
N ASN A 131 -8.82 2.69 13.83
CA ASN A 131 -8.62 4.14 13.89
C ASN A 131 -7.24 4.52 13.37
N GLY A 132 -7.09 5.77 12.94
CA GLY A 132 -5.83 6.35 12.52
C GLY A 132 -4.97 6.81 13.70
N GLY A 133 -3.78 7.29 13.37
CA GLY A 133 -2.86 7.88 14.32
C GLY A 133 -1.97 8.94 13.67
N ILE A 134 -1.42 9.81 14.50
CA ILE A 134 -0.34 10.72 14.09
C ILE A 134 0.99 10.09 14.51
N LEU A 135 1.83 9.81 13.54
CA LEU A 135 3.20 9.37 13.73
C LEU A 135 4.11 10.60 13.81
N ARG A 136 4.91 10.69 14.85
CA ARG A 136 5.79 11.85 15.13
C ARG A 136 7.23 11.39 15.19
N SER A 137 8.09 11.96 14.37
CA SER A 137 9.53 11.70 14.37
C SER A 137 10.29 12.94 14.80
N THR A 138 11.47 12.72 15.41
CA THR A 138 12.48 13.74 15.73
C THR A 138 13.85 13.33 15.18
N ASP A 139 13.87 12.41 14.22
CA ASP A 139 15.07 11.85 13.61
C ASP A 139 14.89 11.60 12.09
N ARG A 140 14.14 12.49 11.43
CA ARG A 140 13.85 12.44 9.98
C ARG A 140 13.09 11.19 9.57
N GLY A 141 12.27 10.62 10.46
CA GLY A 141 11.48 9.41 10.17
C GLY A 141 12.25 8.10 10.36
N ALA A 142 13.42 8.09 11.00
CA ALA A 142 14.10 6.86 11.35
C ALA A 142 13.35 6.08 12.44
N SER A 143 12.66 6.81 13.33
CA SER A 143 11.74 6.25 14.32
C SER A 143 10.52 7.14 14.54
N PHE A 144 9.44 6.55 15.05
CA PHE A 144 8.19 7.27 15.31
C PHE A 144 7.63 6.98 16.71
N ALA A 145 7.18 8.04 17.38
CA ALA A 145 6.21 7.95 18.46
C ALA A 145 4.80 8.13 17.87
N ARG A 146 3.83 7.34 18.33
CA ARG A 146 2.45 7.36 17.83
C ARG A 146 1.51 8.05 18.82
N ALA A 147 0.64 8.91 18.32
CA ALA A 147 -0.54 9.42 19.02
C ALA A 147 -1.80 8.83 18.35
N ASP A 148 -2.53 7.99 19.08
CA ASP A 148 -3.77 7.39 18.57
C ASP A 148 -4.88 8.43 18.47
N LEU A 149 -5.62 8.39 17.37
CA LEU A 149 -6.78 9.24 17.14
C LEU A 149 -8.08 8.49 17.43
N PRO A 150 -9.14 9.16 17.90
CA PRO A 150 -10.42 8.51 18.19
C PRO A 150 -11.27 8.23 16.94
N PHE A 151 -10.76 8.50 15.74
CA PHE A 151 -11.45 8.36 14.46
C PHE A 151 -10.56 7.71 13.39
N LYS A 152 -11.20 7.37 12.27
CA LYS A 152 -10.56 6.71 11.14
C LYS A 152 -10.00 7.74 10.16
N LEU A 153 -8.91 7.36 9.46
CA LEU A 153 -8.31 8.11 8.36
C LEU A 153 -8.47 7.34 7.05
N GLY A 154 -8.35 8.02 5.92
CA GLY A 154 -8.65 7.49 4.60
C GLY A 154 -7.54 7.70 3.58
N GLY A 155 -6.32 7.25 3.90
CA GLY A 155 -5.18 7.33 3.00
C GLY A 155 -5.43 6.72 1.62
N ASN A 156 -6.35 5.71 1.52
CA ASN A 156 -6.77 5.12 0.25
C ASN A 156 -8.27 5.39 -0.08
N GLU A 157 -8.78 6.54 0.30
CA GLU A 157 -10.16 6.94 0.01
C GLU A 157 -10.19 8.12 -0.97
N LEU A 158 -11.38 8.50 -1.47
CA LEU A 158 -11.53 9.70 -2.31
C LEU A 158 -10.92 10.93 -1.64
N GLY A 159 -10.34 11.82 -2.43
CA GLY A 159 -9.67 13.03 -1.94
C GLY A 159 -8.32 12.77 -1.24
N ARG A 160 -7.73 11.57 -1.39
CA ARG A 160 -6.41 11.25 -0.85
C ARG A 160 -5.25 12.01 -1.51
N GLY A 161 -5.46 12.49 -2.74
CA GLY A 161 -4.51 13.37 -3.43
C GLY A 161 -4.60 14.83 -3.05
N ASN A 162 -5.57 15.22 -2.20
CA ASN A 162 -5.73 16.63 -1.77
C ASN A 162 -4.88 16.90 -0.52
N GLY A 163 -4.56 18.15 -0.26
CA GLY A 163 -3.90 18.45 1.00
C GLY A 163 -2.88 19.60 0.98
N GLU A 164 -2.15 19.73 2.06
CA GLU A 164 -2.04 18.77 3.18
C GLU A 164 -3.05 19.08 4.29
N ARG A 165 -3.67 18.05 4.84
CA ARG A 165 -4.63 18.15 5.95
C ARG A 165 -3.95 18.44 7.29
N LEU A 166 -2.70 17.98 7.44
CA LEU A 166 -1.86 18.17 8.61
C LEU A 166 -0.87 19.31 8.34
N ALA A 167 -0.81 20.26 9.25
CA ALA A 167 0.09 21.40 9.14
C ALA A 167 0.78 21.70 10.47
N VAL A 168 2.06 22.09 10.41
CA VAL A 168 2.84 22.59 11.54
C VAL A 168 2.86 24.10 11.47
N ASP A 169 2.64 24.77 12.61
CA ASP A 169 2.77 26.22 12.71
C ASP A 169 4.21 26.68 12.44
N PRO A 170 4.47 27.45 11.38
CA PRO A 170 5.81 27.87 11.00
C PRO A 170 6.47 28.83 11.99
N ASN A 171 5.72 29.42 12.89
CA ASN A 171 6.22 30.32 13.94
C ASN A 171 6.37 29.63 15.29
N ASP A 172 5.58 28.59 15.57
CA ASP A 172 5.65 27.78 16.80
C ASP A 172 5.45 26.29 16.50
N GLY A 173 6.52 25.55 16.23
CA GLY A 173 6.48 24.12 15.85
C GLY A 173 5.82 23.18 16.87
N ARG A 174 5.46 23.66 18.07
CA ARG A 174 4.66 22.89 19.03
C ARG A 174 3.20 22.74 18.59
N ILE A 175 2.74 23.70 17.78
CA ILE A 175 1.35 23.79 17.35
C ILE A 175 1.18 23.07 16.01
N LEU A 176 0.25 22.12 15.99
CA LEU A 176 -0.19 21.47 14.77
C LEU A 176 -1.72 21.56 14.65
N LEU A 177 -2.17 21.63 13.40
CA LEU A 177 -3.60 21.49 13.06
C LEU A 177 -3.78 20.31 12.10
N PHE A 178 -4.89 19.61 12.26
CA PHE A 178 -5.25 18.48 11.42
C PHE A 178 -6.72 18.53 11.01
N GLY A 179 -6.96 18.63 9.70
CA GLY A 179 -8.28 18.57 9.10
C GLY A 179 -8.74 17.13 8.90
N THR A 180 -9.88 16.76 9.48
CA THR A 180 -10.39 15.39 9.43
C THR A 180 -11.48 15.21 8.38
N ARG A 181 -11.79 13.95 8.09
CA ARG A 181 -12.86 13.61 7.14
C ARG A 181 -14.26 13.82 7.69
N ARG A 182 -14.49 13.60 9.01
CA ARG A 182 -15.82 13.66 9.65
C ARG A 182 -15.86 14.42 10.96
N ASP A 183 -14.69 14.60 11.56
CA ASP A 183 -14.61 15.00 12.97
C ASP A 183 -14.13 16.45 13.13
N GLY A 184 -14.24 17.26 12.06
CA GLY A 184 -13.89 18.69 12.06
C GLY A 184 -12.39 18.94 12.00
N LEU A 185 -11.94 19.98 12.70
CA LEU A 185 -10.56 20.39 12.82
C LEU A 185 -10.01 20.05 14.20
N TRP A 186 -8.81 19.50 14.26
CA TRP A 186 -8.13 19.12 15.49
C TRP A 186 -6.82 19.87 15.66
N ARG A 187 -6.45 20.12 16.90
CA ARG A 187 -5.24 20.88 17.28
C ARG A 187 -4.41 20.14 18.32
N SER A 188 -3.11 20.24 18.16
CA SER A 188 -2.11 19.90 19.18
C SER A 188 -1.30 21.16 19.54
N ASP A 189 -0.89 21.26 20.80
CA ASP A 189 -0.01 22.33 21.31
C ASP A 189 1.30 21.77 21.88
N ASP A 190 1.61 20.48 21.61
CA ASP A 190 2.74 19.75 22.18
C ASP A 190 3.43 18.82 21.16
N HIS A 191 3.67 19.33 19.94
CA HIS A 191 4.29 18.58 18.85
C HIS A 191 3.53 17.31 18.46
N GLY A 192 2.18 17.37 18.46
CA GLY A 192 1.31 16.27 18.04
C GLY A 192 1.18 15.12 19.06
N ALA A 193 1.62 15.30 20.33
CA ALA A 193 1.49 14.25 21.34
C ALA A 193 0.05 14.06 21.81
N HIS A 194 -0.66 15.15 22.01
CA HIS A 194 -2.06 15.14 22.40
C HIS A 194 -2.88 16.02 21.45
N TRP A 195 -4.10 15.59 21.19
CA TRP A 195 -4.99 16.23 20.23
C TRP A 195 -6.33 16.56 20.85
N ARG A 196 -6.88 17.73 20.51
CA ARG A 196 -8.23 18.15 20.90
C ARG A 196 -8.98 18.75 19.72
N GLU A 197 -10.27 18.62 19.72
CA GLU A 197 -11.15 19.25 18.73
C GLU A 197 -11.10 20.78 18.85
N VAL A 198 -11.11 21.47 17.71
CA VAL A 198 -11.26 22.93 17.61
C VAL A 198 -12.76 23.25 17.58
N SER A 199 -13.33 23.57 18.73
CA SER A 199 -14.78 23.80 18.90
C SER A 199 -15.31 25.00 18.12
N GLY A 200 -14.46 25.99 17.82
CA GLY A 200 -14.82 27.16 17.01
C GLY A 200 -14.88 26.92 15.51
N PHE A 201 -14.47 25.75 15.00
CA PHE A 201 -14.53 25.43 13.57
C PHE A 201 -15.96 25.07 13.16
N PRO A 202 -16.44 25.48 11.96
CA PRO A 202 -17.82 25.28 11.54
C PRO A 202 -18.28 23.82 11.60
N ALA A 203 -19.45 23.60 12.17
CA ALA A 203 -20.05 22.27 12.35
C ALA A 203 -20.35 21.55 11.02
N ILE A 204 -20.44 22.29 9.92
CA ILE A 204 -20.65 21.75 8.56
C ILE A 204 -19.53 20.78 8.14
N ALA A 205 -18.33 20.89 8.72
CA ALA A 205 -17.23 19.95 8.50
C ALA A 205 -17.58 18.50 8.92
N LYS A 206 -18.58 18.33 9.77
CA LYS A 206 -19.12 17.03 10.22
C LYS A 206 -20.36 16.57 9.45
N SER A 207 -20.87 17.37 8.53
CA SER A 207 -22.12 17.10 7.82
C SER A 207 -21.93 16.18 6.62
N ASP A 208 -23.04 15.61 6.15
CA ASP A 208 -23.07 14.80 4.91
C ASP A 208 -22.78 15.61 3.64
N ALA A 209 -22.89 16.96 3.72
CA ALA A 209 -22.57 17.86 2.61
C ALA A 209 -21.09 17.78 2.16
N ALA A 210 -20.20 17.32 3.04
CA ALA A 210 -18.78 17.08 2.73
C ALA A 210 -18.50 15.70 2.11
N GLN A 211 -19.52 14.93 1.75
CA GLN A 211 -19.37 13.59 1.18
C GLN A 211 -19.31 13.61 -0.35
N ALA A 212 -18.71 12.56 -0.91
CA ALA A 212 -18.73 12.24 -2.33
C ALA A 212 -18.95 10.73 -2.53
N GLN A 213 -19.54 10.36 -3.67
CA GLN A 213 -19.79 8.96 -3.99
C GLN A 213 -18.50 8.29 -4.45
N GLY A 214 -17.95 7.37 -3.67
CA GLY A 214 -16.79 6.54 -3.98
C GLY A 214 -17.17 5.14 -4.47
N TRP A 215 -16.17 4.31 -4.72
CA TRP A 215 -16.36 2.91 -5.14
C TRP A 215 -17.00 2.02 -4.06
N ASN A 216 -16.85 2.38 -2.80
CA ASN A 216 -17.45 1.68 -1.63
C ASN A 216 -18.66 2.42 -1.06
N GLY A 217 -19.35 3.22 -1.87
CA GLY A 217 -20.47 4.05 -1.43
C GLY A 217 -20.07 5.48 -1.06
N ALA A 218 -20.91 6.17 -0.31
CA ALA A 218 -20.66 7.54 0.09
C ALA A 218 -19.49 7.65 1.07
N GLN A 219 -18.49 8.44 0.71
CA GLN A 219 -17.28 8.70 1.50
C GLN A 219 -17.24 10.16 1.96
N ALA A 220 -16.98 10.36 3.24
CA ALA A 220 -16.74 11.69 3.76
C ALA A 220 -15.34 12.18 3.34
N ILE A 221 -15.25 13.42 2.91
CA ILE A 221 -14.01 14.07 2.50
C ILE A 221 -13.56 15.10 3.55
N GLY A 222 -14.46 15.93 4.03
CA GLY A 222 -14.23 16.88 5.13
C GLY A 222 -13.24 17.98 4.81
N VAL A 223 -12.38 18.30 5.78
CA VAL A 223 -11.34 19.33 5.67
C VAL A 223 -10.15 18.76 4.90
N VAL A 224 -9.80 19.36 3.78
CA VAL A 224 -8.80 18.81 2.83
C VAL A 224 -7.43 19.47 2.93
N PHE A 225 -7.35 20.70 3.45
CA PHE A 225 -6.06 21.34 3.74
C PHE A 225 -6.17 22.32 4.91
N VAL A 226 -5.03 22.57 5.54
CA VAL A 226 -4.82 23.62 6.55
C VAL A 226 -3.53 24.34 6.21
N GLU A 227 -3.60 25.69 6.13
CA GLU A 227 -2.48 26.53 5.77
C GLU A 227 -2.30 27.68 6.76
N PHE A 228 -1.13 27.78 7.40
CA PHE A 228 -0.75 28.92 8.23
C PHE A 228 -0.22 30.04 7.36
N ASP A 229 -0.58 31.30 7.66
CA ASP A 229 0.07 32.48 7.05
C ASP A 229 1.27 32.91 7.93
N PRO A 230 2.51 32.49 7.58
CA PRO A 230 3.68 32.78 8.43
C PRO A 230 3.93 34.26 8.64
N ALA A 231 3.54 35.11 7.69
CA ALA A 231 3.73 36.55 7.76
C ALA A 231 2.77 37.25 8.73
N SER A 232 1.71 36.59 9.18
CA SER A 232 0.78 37.16 10.18
C SER A 232 1.30 37.04 11.61
N GLY A 233 2.29 36.17 11.85
CA GLY A 233 2.85 35.87 13.18
C GLY A 233 4.31 36.30 13.35
N ARG A 234 4.91 35.86 14.47
CA ARG A 234 6.32 36.07 14.79
C ARG A 234 6.91 34.77 15.34
N PRO A 235 8.20 34.49 15.09
CA PRO A 235 8.87 33.34 15.65
C PRO A 235 8.70 33.19 17.17
N GLY A 236 8.32 32.00 17.62
CA GLY A 236 8.06 31.64 19.03
C GLY A 236 6.65 32.00 19.52
N GLN A 237 5.77 32.47 18.66
CA GLN A 237 4.35 32.77 18.97
C GLN A 237 3.43 32.04 17.98
N ALA A 238 2.25 31.62 18.48
CA ALA A 238 1.24 31.03 17.61
C ALA A 238 0.89 31.95 16.42
N THR A 239 0.85 31.39 15.21
CA THR A 239 0.47 32.13 14.01
C THR A 239 -1.01 32.50 14.07
N PRO A 240 -1.38 33.81 14.03
CA PRO A 240 -2.77 34.25 14.16
C PRO A 240 -3.63 33.83 12.98
N ARG A 241 -3.14 34.05 11.73
CA ARG A 241 -3.92 33.81 10.53
C ARG A 241 -3.71 32.40 9.98
N ILE A 242 -4.83 31.68 9.86
CA ILE A 242 -4.86 30.28 9.42
C ILE A 242 -6.02 30.13 8.44
N TYR A 243 -5.79 29.40 7.36
CA TYR A 243 -6.83 29.02 6.42
C TYR A 243 -7.13 27.53 6.53
N ALA A 244 -8.38 27.12 6.32
CA ALA A 244 -8.78 25.74 6.20
C ALA A 244 -9.79 25.56 5.05
N GLY A 245 -9.49 24.60 4.18
CA GLY A 245 -10.34 24.26 3.04
C GLY A 245 -11.17 23.02 3.31
N MET A 246 -12.43 23.07 2.92
CA MET A 246 -13.37 21.95 3.07
C MET A 246 -13.87 21.51 1.70
N SER A 247 -13.89 20.20 1.44
CA SER A 247 -14.33 19.62 0.17
C SER A 247 -15.84 19.71 0.00
N THR A 248 -16.33 20.89 -0.31
CA THR A 248 -17.72 21.19 -0.63
C THR A 248 -17.82 22.17 -1.79
N GLN A 249 -18.91 22.12 -2.55
CA GLN A 249 -19.19 23.05 -3.64
C GLN A 249 -19.83 24.37 -3.17
N GLN A 250 -20.13 24.47 -1.87
CA GLN A 250 -20.67 25.68 -1.24
C GLN A 250 -19.52 26.52 -0.65
N THR A 251 -19.73 27.14 0.50
CA THR A 251 -18.66 27.82 1.25
C THR A 251 -17.60 26.80 1.66
N SER A 252 -16.43 26.90 1.07
CA SER A 252 -15.38 25.89 1.20
C SER A 252 -14.09 26.37 1.87
N LEU A 253 -13.85 27.70 1.90
CA LEU A 253 -12.66 28.27 2.52
C LEU A 253 -13.02 29.11 3.75
N TYR A 254 -12.35 28.81 4.84
CA TYR A 254 -12.49 29.50 6.12
C TYR A 254 -11.17 30.08 6.57
N VAL A 255 -11.22 31.17 7.32
CA VAL A 255 -10.06 31.85 7.89
C VAL A 255 -10.28 32.10 9.39
N SER A 256 -9.20 31.92 10.15
CA SER A 256 -9.06 32.40 11.53
C SER A 256 -8.00 33.50 11.57
N ASP A 257 -8.20 34.53 12.38
CA ASP A 257 -7.23 35.61 12.64
C ASP A 257 -6.77 35.61 14.11
N ASP A 258 -7.15 34.61 14.90
CA ASP A 258 -6.88 34.49 16.34
C ASP A 258 -6.21 33.17 16.75
N GLY A 259 -5.46 32.57 15.82
CA GLY A 259 -4.74 31.34 16.09
C GLY A 259 -5.63 30.10 16.11
N GLY A 260 -6.75 30.11 15.39
CA GLY A 260 -7.65 28.98 15.23
C GLY A 260 -8.75 28.88 16.30
N GLN A 261 -8.98 29.92 17.09
CA GLN A 261 -10.04 29.91 18.11
C GLN A 261 -11.41 30.18 17.48
N ASN A 262 -11.51 31.17 16.58
CA ASN A 262 -12.72 31.51 15.83
C ASN A 262 -12.46 31.46 14.34
N TRP A 263 -13.48 31.04 13.59
CA TRP A 263 -13.39 30.83 12.15
C TRP A 263 -14.55 31.53 11.44
N GLN A 264 -14.25 32.15 10.30
CA GLN A 264 -15.24 32.77 9.43
C GLN A 264 -15.01 32.38 7.97
N ALA A 265 -16.06 32.38 7.18
CA ALA A 265 -15.95 32.16 5.75
C ALA A 265 -15.15 33.28 5.09
N VAL A 266 -14.26 32.95 4.16
CA VAL A 266 -13.56 33.93 3.35
C VAL A 266 -14.58 34.55 2.34
N SER A 267 -14.74 35.85 2.39
CA SER A 267 -15.73 36.55 1.56
C SER A 267 -15.37 36.48 0.07
N GLY A 268 -16.41 36.38 -0.78
CA GLY A 268 -16.26 36.40 -2.24
C GLY A 268 -15.60 35.18 -2.85
N GLN A 269 -15.38 34.12 -2.09
CA GLN A 269 -14.78 32.89 -2.58
C GLN A 269 -15.60 32.22 -3.69
N PRO A 270 -14.96 31.52 -4.64
CA PRO A 270 -15.67 30.78 -5.68
C PRO A 270 -16.50 29.64 -5.06
N THR A 271 -17.61 29.33 -5.70
CA THR A 271 -18.50 28.22 -5.35
C THR A 271 -18.77 27.33 -6.56
N GLY A 272 -19.39 26.17 -6.37
CA GLY A 272 -19.69 25.22 -7.45
C GLY A 272 -18.58 24.18 -7.68
N LEU A 273 -17.39 24.40 -7.12
CA LEU A 273 -16.25 23.47 -7.16
C LEU A 273 -15.70 23.22 -5.76
N ARG A 274 -14.96 22.15 -5.61
CA ARG A 274 -14.30 21.71 -4.36
C ARG A 274 -12.82 22.07 -4.39
N PRO A 275 -12.25 22.71 -3.35
CA PRO A 275 -10.82 22.99 -3.32
C PRO A 275 -10.03 21.69 -3.10
N ASN A 276 -8.87 21.59 -3.76
CA ASN A 276 -7.95 20.47 -3.64
C ASN A 276 -6.67 20.86 -2.89
N HIS A 277 -6.01 21.94 -3.32
CA HIS A 277 -4.79 22.46 -2.71
C HIS A 277 -4.84 23.98 -2.58
N MET A 278 -4.07 24.52 -1.63
CA MET A 278 -3.82 25.95 -1.45
C MET A 278 -2.34 26.18 -1.20
N ARG A 279 -1.72 27.13 -1.89
CA ARG A 279 -0.29 27.45 -1.73
C ARG A 279 -0.08 28.97 -1.70
N ARG A 280 0.83 29.41 -0.86
CA ARG A 280 1.15 30.82 -0.64
C ARG A 280 2.35 31.26 -1.47
N GLY A 281 2.23 32.35 -2.22
CA GLY A 281 3.35 33.06 -2.80
C GLY A 281 4.12 33.89 -1.77
N GLY A 282 5.39 34.17 -2.06
CA GLY A 282 6.24 35.03 -1.21
C GLY A 282 5.70 36.46 -1.07
N ASP A 283 4.87 36.91 -2.01
CA ASP A 283 4.17 38.20 -2.03
C ASP A 283 2.88 38.23 -1.19
N GLY A 284 2.51 37.12 -0.55
CA GLY A 284 1.30 36.99 0.27
C GLY A 284 0.04 36.68 -0.50
N VAL A 285 0.13 36.43 -1.79
CA VAL A 285 -0.97 35.94 -2.62
C VAL A 285 -1.13 34.44 -2.45
N TRP A 286 -2.37 33.95 -2.45
CA TRP A 286 -2.70 32.54 -2.36
C TRP A 286 -3.23 32.00 -3.68
N TYR A 287 -2.83 30.80 -4.02
CA TYR A 287 -3.24 30.10 -5.23
C TYR A 287 -3.94 28.79 -4.85
N LEU A 288 -5.09 28.53 -5.47
CA LEU A 288 -5.95 27.39 -5.16
C LEU A 288 -6.31 26.61 -6.41
N SER A 289 -6.27 25.29 -6.31
CA SER A 289 -6.81 24.38 -7.32
C SER A 289 -8.14 23.81 -6.88
N TYR A 290 -9.03 23.57 -7.85
CA TYR A 290 -10.39 23.09 -7.63
C TYR A 290 -10.74 21.96 -8.60
N GLY A 291 -11.66 21.07 -8.16
CA GLY A 291 -12.34 20.09 -8.98
C GLY A 291 -13.83 20.01 -8.66
N ASP A 292 -14.63 19.49 -9.55
CA ASP A 292 -16.06 19.22 -9.30
C ASP A 292 -16.25 18.03 -8.33
N LEU A 293 -15.28 17.09 -8.33
CA LEU A 293 -15.17 15.97 -7.40
C LEU A 293 -13.81 16.00 -6.67
N PRO A 294 -13.64 15.25 -5.57
CA PRO A 294 -12.40 15.27 -4.79
C PRO A 294 -11.24 14.50 -5.44
N GLY A 295 -11.46 13.73 -6.52
CA GLY A 295 -10.44 12.88 -7.14
C GLY A 295 -10.07 11.60 -6.35
N PRO A 296 -9.22 10.77 -6.96
CA PRO A 296 -8.58 10.94 -8.26
C PRO A 296 -9.45 10.61 -9.47
N ASP A 297 -10.62 9.99 -9.25
CA ASP A 297 -11.50 9.52 -10.32
C ASP A 297 -12.68 10.45 -10.60
N ARG A 298 -13.17 10.43 -11.84
CA ARG A 298 -14.45 10.99 -12.29
C ARG A 298 -14.55 12.52 -12.22
N MET A 299 -13.43 13.23 -12.16
CA MET A 299 -13.45 14.69 -12.30
C MET A 299 -13.74 15.06 -13.75
N ASN A 300 -14.63 16.03 -13.95
CA ASN A 300 -15.00 16.52 -15.27
C ASN A 300 -14.83 18.04 -15.40
N ASN A 301 -14.66 18.75 -14.29
CA ASN A 301 -14.52 20.20 -14.27
C ASN A 301 -13.59 20.64 -13.13
N GLY A 302 -12.99 21.81 -13.27
CA GLY A 302 -12.15 22.41 -12.25
C GLY A 302 -11.71 23.81 -12.62
N ALA A 303 -11.01 24.47 -11.71
CA ALA A 303 -10.52 25.83 -11.89
C ALA A 303 -9.26 26.09 -11.07
N LEU A 304 -8.50 27.12 -11.46
CA LEU A 304 -7.43 27.72 -10.67
C LEU A 304 -7.81 29.11 -10.27
N TRP A 305 -7.71 29.44 -9.00
CA TRP A 305 -8.04 30.76 -8.47
C TRP A 305 -6.86 31.35 -7.71
N LYS A 306 -6.75 32.68 -7.82
CA LYS A 306 -5.83 33.51 -7.07
C LYS A 306 -6.60 34.36 -6.07
N TYR A 307 -6.19 34.35 -4.81
CA TYR A 307 -6.75 35.16 -3.72
C TYR A 307 -5.70 36.12 -3.16
N THR A 308 -6.02 37.40 -3.14
CA THR A 308 -5.18 38.48 -2.59
C THR A 308 -5.80 38.97 -1.29
N PRO A 309 -5.34 38.50 -0.09
CA PRO A 309 -5.96 38.86 1.18
C PRO A 309 -5.95 40.38 1.48
N ALA A 310 -4.90 41.07 1.05
CA ALA A 310 -4.75 42.52 1.28
C ALA A 310 -5.89 43.36 0.67
N THR A 311 -6.51 42.86 -0.38
CA THR A 311 -7.62 43.55 -1.07
C THR A 311 -8.94 42.77 -1.02
N GLY A 312 -8.91 41.52 -0.53
CA GLY A 312 -10.04 40.57 -0.56
C GLY A 312 -10.42 40.14 -1.98
N THR A 313 -9.52 40.29 -2.97
CA THR A 313 -9.82 40.05 -4.37
C THR A 313 -9.59 38.59 -4.77
N TRP A 314 -10.55 38.01 -5.46
CA TRP A 314 -10.46 36.71 -6.13
C TRP A 314 -10.32 36.93 -7.66
N THR A 315 -9.41 36.18 -8.28
CA THR A 315 -9.18 36.22 -9.73
C THR A 315 -9.13 34.81 -10.26
N ASP A 316 -9.95 34.50 -11.26
CA ASP A 316 -9.85 33.25 -12.02
C ASP A 316 -8.60 33.31 -12.92
N ILE A 317 -7.73 32.31 -12.78
CA ILE A 317 -6.48 32.17 -13.53
C ILE A 317 -6.40 30.85 -14.27
N THR A 318 -7.53 30.17 -14.45
CA THR A 318 -7.61 28.85 -15.09
C THR A 318 -7.00 28.88 -16.49
N PRO A 319 -6.04 28.01 -16.83
CA PRO A 319 -5.48 27.92 -18.18
C PRO A 319 -6.52 27.36 -19.13
N ALA A 320 -6.86 28.06 -20.20
CA ALA A 320 -7.76 27.67 -21.26
C ALA A 320 -9.12 27.08 -20.82
N PRO A 321 -10.23 27.35 -21.47
CA PRO A 321 -11.48 26.69 -21.12
C PRO A 321 -11.35 25.20 -21.29
N GLN A 322 -11.83 24.44 -20.31
CA GLN A 322 -11.98 23.00 -20.46
C GLN A 322 -13.00 22.70 -21.53
N SER A 323 -12.69 21.86 -22.48
CA SER A 323 -13.68 21.39 -23.45
C SER A 323 -14.67 20.48 -22.72
N SER A 324 -15.83 20.97 -22.38
CA SER A 324 -16.96 20.19 -21.88
C SER A 324 -17.88 19.84 -23.07
N ASP A 325 -17.39 19.01 -23.98
CA ASP A 325 -18.25 18.51 -25.07
C ASP A 325 -19.06 17.27 -24.68
N GLY A 326 -19.09 16.92 -23.40
CA GLY A 326 -20.05 15.97 -22.80
C GLY A 326 -19.70 14.50 -22.95
N GLU A 327 -18.58 14.14 -23.56
CA GLU A 327 -18.18 12.75 -23.80
C GLU A 327 -16.93 12.29 -23.02
N GLY A 328 -16.76 12.74 -21.77
CA GLY A 328 -15.80 12.12 -20.87
C GLY A 328 -14.36 12.63 -20.94
N ASP A 329 -14.06 13.72 -21.61
CA ASP A 329 -12.73 14.36 -21.70
C ASP A 329 -12.52 15.49 -20.69
N GLY A 330 -13.40 15.64 -19.71
CA GLY A 330 -13.28 16.60 -18.63
C GLY A 330 -12.19 16.20 -17.62
N PHE A 331 -11.69 17.19 -16.87
CA PHE A 331 -10.70 16.98 -15.82
C PHE A 331 -10.82 18.08 -14.75
N GLY A 332 -10.27 17.83 -13.56
CA GLY A 332 -10.07 18.84 -12.53
C GLY A 332 -8.65 19.38 -12.51
N TRP A 333 -8.39 20.29 -11.57
CA TRP A 333 -7.02 20.75 -11.27
C TRP A 333 -6.57 20.12 -9.95
N GLY A 334 -5.48 19.34 -10.00
CA GLY A 334 -4.91 18.66 -8.86
C GLY A 334 -4.15 19.63 -7.98
N ALA A 335 -2.93 19.96 -8.38
CA ALA A 335 -2.02 20.77 -7.60
C ALA A 335 -1.82 22.16 -8.19
N VAL A 336 -1.33 23.07 -7.33
CA VAL A 336 -0.67 24.32 -7.69
C VAL A 336 0.61 24.44 -6.86
N ALA A 337 1.72 24.80 -7.51
CA ALA A 337 2.98 25.10 -6.85
C ALA A 337 3.44 26.52 -7.20
N VAL A 338 4.02 27.21 -6.23
CA VAL A 338 4.58 28.55 -6.39
C VAL A 338 6.10 28.46 -6.18
N ASP A 339 6.88 29.06 -7.06
CA ASP A 339 8.33 29.15 -6.83
C ASP A 339 8.60 30.01 -5.59
N PRO A 340 9.25 29.48 -4.55
CA PRO A 340 9.51 30.23 -3.32
C PRO A 340 10.39 31.48 -3.51
N ARG A 341 11.10 31.58 -4.63
CA ARG A 341 12.01 32.71 -4.96
C ARG A 341 11.38 33.73 -5.87
N ASP A 342 10.39 33.34 -6.69
CA ASP A 342 9.66 34.21 -7.59
C ASP A 342 8.18 33.86 -7.59
N PRO A 343 7.32 34.63 -6.90
CA PRO A 343 5.90 34.35 -6.78
C PRO A 343 5.13 34.52 -8.11
N GLN A 344 5.79 35.03 -9.17
CA GLN A 344 5.20 35.09 -10.51
C GLN A 344 5.31 33.74 -11.25
N VAL A 345 6.19 32.84 -10.78
CA VAL A 345 6.39 31.53 -11.38
C VAL A 345 5.53 30.48 -10.69
N LEU A 346 4.64 29.88 -11.46
CA LEU A 346 3.67 28.88 -11.00
C LEU A 346 3.77 27.61 -11.84
N LEU A 347 3.47 26.47 -11.22
CA LEU A 347 3.08 25.23 -11.87
C LEU A 347 1.68 24.83 -11.43
N ALA A 348 0.88 24.27 -12.32
CA ALA A 348 -0.41 23.68 -11.99
C ALA A 348 -0.63 22.41 -12.79
N SER A 349 -1.26 21.38 -12.19
CA SER A 349 -1.55 20.13 -12.87
C SER A 349 -3.02 19.96 -13.18
N THR A 350 -3.33 19.37 -14.33
CA THR A 350 -4.61 18.72 -14.51
C THR A 350 -4.69 17.46 -13.63
N PHE A 351 -5.90 17.00 -13.36
CA PHE A 351 -6.14 15.85 -12.51
C PHE A 351 -7.30 15.02 -13.08
N ASN A 352 -7.05 13.73 -13.32
CA ASN A 352 -8.01 12.81 -13.94
C ASN A 352 -8.22 13.04 -15.45
N ARG A 353 -7.25 13.57 -16.16
CA ARG A 353 -7.29 13.72 -17.62
C ARG A 353 -6.69 12.47 -18.27
N TYR A 354 -7.48 11.76 -19.06
CA TYR A 354 -7.05 10.53 -19.72
C TYR A 354 -6.79 10.70 -21.23
N ALA A 355 -7.24 11.79 -21.85
CA ALA A 355 -7.01 12.07 -23.25
C ALA A 355 -6.34 13.45 -23.43
N PRO A 356 -5.04 13.49 -23.84
CA PRO A 356 -4.13 12.35 -24.04
C PRO A 356 -3.54 11.78 -22.74
N HIS A 357 -3.40 12.58 -21.68
CA HIS A 357 -2.95 12.29 -20.31
C HIS A 357 -3.01 13.59 -19.49
N ASP A 358 -2.78 13.51 -18.18
CA ASP A 358 -2.61 14.72 -17.36
C ASP A 358 -1.43 15.54 -17.86
N ASP A 359 -1.49 16.87 -17.65
CA ASP A 359 -0.48 17.83 -18.05
C ASP A 359 -0.13 18.78 -16.89
N ILE A 360 1.03 19.39 -16.98
CA ILE A 360 1.49 20.45 -16.10
C ILE A 360 1.51 21.74 -16.90
N TYR A 361 0.94 22.78 -16.35
CA TYR A 361 0.94 24.13 -16.93
C TYR A 361 1.92 25.01 -16.14
N ARG A 362 2.71 25.82 -16.86
CA ARG A 362 3.66 26.79 -16.28
C ARG A 362 3.25 28.21 -16.60
N SER A 363 3.24 29.07 -15.59
CA SER A 363 3.09 30.53 -15.69
C SER A 363 4.34 31.24 -15.21
N ARG A 364 4.65 32.42 -15.77
CA ARG A 364 5.72 33.33 -15.35
C ARG A 364 5.22 34.72 -14.99
N ASP A 365 3.94 34.90 -14.92
CA ASP A 365 3.27 36.22 -14.78
C ASP A 365 2.15 36.17 -13.74
N GLY A 366 2.25 35.27 -12.75
CA GLY A 366 1.28 35.14 -11.66
C GLY A 366 -0.07 34.59 -12.12
N GLY A 367 -0.08 33.72 -13.13
CA GLY A 367 -1.26 33.01 -13.63
C GLY A 367 -2.03 33.80 -14.70
N ARG A 368 -1.48 34.90 -15.26
CA ARG A 368 -2.14 35.62 -16.35
C ARG A 368 -2.03 34.88 -17.69
N SER A 369 -0.95 34.17 -17.90
CA SER A 369 -0.76 33.29 -19.05
C SER A 369 -0.11 31.96 -18.63
N TRP A 370 -0.39 30.92 -19.44
CA TRP A 370 0.06 29.57 -19.14
C TRP A 370 0.56 28.84 -20.39
N SER A 371 1.52 27.97 -20.22
CA SER A 371 2.05 27.09 -21.26
C SER A 371 2.05 25.65 -20.78
N PRO A 372 1.51 24.67 -21.58
CA PRO A 372 1.55 23.27 -21.25
C PRO A 372 2.99 22.74 -21.36
N VAL A 373 3.45 22.05 -20.33
CA VAL A 373 4.86 21.60 -20.21
C VAL A 373 5.06 20.20 -20.79
N LEU A 374 4.21 19.24 -20.41
CA LEU A 374 4.47 17.83 -20.74
C LEU A 374 4.38 17.55 -22.24
N ALA A 375 3.53 18.26 -22.97
CA ALA A 375 3.46 18.18 -24.43
C ALA A 375 4.78 18.59 -25.12
N ARG A 376 5.65 19.37 -24.46
CA ARG A 376 6.97 19.80 -24.91
C ARG A 376 8.07 19.27 -24.01
N SER A 377 7.94 18.05 -23.56
CA SER A 377 8.90 17.38 -22.67
C SER A 377 9.47 16.12 -23.30
N ASP A 378 10.61 15.70 -22.79
CA ASP A 378 11.22 14.40 -23.04
C ASP A 378 11.20 13.60 -21.74
N PHE A 379 10.82 12.33 -21.83
CA PHE A 379 10.73 11.44 -20.68
C PHE A 379 11.80 10.35 -20.77
N ASP A 380 12.63 10.23 -19.73
CA ASP A 380 13.56 9.13 -19.56
C ASP A 380 12.93 8.02 -18.71
N HIS A 381 12.59 6.92 -19.37
CA HIS A 381 11.99 5.73 -18.78
C HIS A 381 13.03 4.67 -18.37
N SER A 382 14.32 4.94 -18.48
CA SER A 382 15.38 3.94 -18.28
C SER A 382 15.38 3.32 -16.89
N ALA A 383 14.99 4.09 -15.86
CA ALA A 383 14.90 3.61 -14.48
C ALA A 383 13.75 2.61 -14.26
N SER A 384 12.64 2.75 -15.01
CA SER A 384 11.48 1.88 -14.96
C SER A 384 10.85 1.76 -16.35
N PRO A 385 11.39 0.86 -17.21
CA PRO A 385 11.05 0.80 -18.64
C PRO A 385 9.57 0.56 -18.92
N TRP A 386 8.85 -0.06 -18.02
CA TRP A 386 7.42 -0.31 -18.12
C TRP A 386 6.58 0.98 -18.16
N THR A 387 7.09 2.08 -17.62
CA THR A 387 6.39 3.39 -17.61
C THR A 387 6.28 4.00 -19.01
N ALA A 388 7.06 3.54 -19.99
CA ALA A 388 7.00 4.06 -21.37
C ALA A 388 5.65 3.83 -22.07
N HIS A 389 4.83 2.93 -21.56
CA HIS A 389 3.51 2.61 -22.10
C HIS A 389 2.36 3.20 -21.25
N ASN A 390 2.69 3.92 -20.18
CA ASN A 390 1.74 4.46 -19.23
C ASN A 390 1.97 5.97 -19.09
N GLY A 391 1.15 6.77 -19.76
CA GLY A 391 1.24 8.24 -19.68
C GLY A 391 1.00 8.73 -18.24
N PRO A 392 1.53 9.90 -17.88
CA PRO A 392 1.24 10.51 -16.58
C PRO A 392 -0.26 10.69 -16.37
N HIS A 393 -0.78 10.19 -15.25
CA HIS A 393 -2.15 10.43 -14.82
C HIS A 393 -2.19 10.55 -13.30
N TRP A 394 -3.26 11.15 -12.78
CA TRP A 394 -3.41 11.45 -11.36
C TRP A 394 -2.27 12.32 -10.82
N ILE A 395 -1.95 13.42 -11.54
CA ILE A 395 -0.95 14.38 -11.05
C ILE A 395 -1.58 15.20 -9.91
N ALA A 396 -1.60 14.61 -8.72
CA ALA A 396 -2.24 15.16 -7.54
C ALA A 396 -1.39 16.24 -6.86
N ASP A 397 -0.07 16.16 -6.94
CA ASP A 397 0.83 17.11 -6.28
C ASP A 397 2.07 17.42 -7.12
N ILE A 398 2.58 18.65 -6.97
CA ILE A 398 3.77 19.16 -7.64
C ILE A 398 4.55 20.02 -6.63
N ALA A 399 5.87 19.88 -6.62
CA ALA A 399 6.74 20.75 -5.83
C ALA A 399 7.92 21.26 -6.65
N ILE A 400 8.19 22.57 -6.54
CA ILE A 400 9.41 23.21 -7.06
C ILE A 400 10.46 23.16 -5.93
N ASN A 401 11.69 22.75 -6.23
CA ASN A 401 12.74 22.71 -5.23
C ASN A 401 13.05 24.13 -4.72
N PRO A 402 12.92 24.41 -3.41
CA PRO A 402 13.12 25.76 -2.86
C PRO A 402 14.56 26.28 -3.03
N PHE A 403 15.51 25.41 -3.37
CA PHE A 403 16.94 25.75 -3.52
C PHE A 403 17.39 25.78 -4.99
N ASN A 404 16.57 25.30 -5.92
CA ASN A 404 16.92 25.22 -7.35
C ASN A 404 15.67 25.30 -8.24
N PRO A 405 15.48 26.37 -9.08
CA PRO A 405 14.28 26.54 -9.93
C PRO A 405 14.18 25.52 -11.05
N ASP A 406 15.30 24.88 -11.42
CA ASP A 406 15.33 23.85 -12.45
C ASP A 406 14.79 22.50 -11.98
N GLU A 407 14.74 22.31 -10.68
CA GLU A 407 14.28 21.06 -10.10
C GLU A 407 12.82 21.15 -9.67
N ALA A 408 12.02 20.25 -10.21
CA ALA A 408 10.66 20.02 -9.78
C ALA A 408 10.38 18.52 -9.69
N LEU A 409 9.44 18.17 -8.81
CA LEU A 409 8.87 16.83 -8.70
C LEU A 409 7.37 16.90 -8.98
N PHE A 410 6.82 15.88 -9.62
CA PHE A 410 5.37 15.65 -9.62
C PHE A 410 5.05 14.19 -9.38
N VAL A 411 3.92 13.94 -8.74
CA VAL A 411 3.42 12.60 -8.43
C VAL A 411 2.46 12.12 -9.52
N THR A 412 2.33 10.80 -9.64
CA THR A 412 1.36 10.15 -10.51
C THR A 412 0.78 8.90 -9.85
N GLY A 413 -0.23 8.30 -10.48
CA GLY A 413 -0.75 6.98 -10.12
C GLY A 413 0.27 5.84 -10.26
N TYR A 414 1.51 6.12 -10.70
CA TYR A 414 2.57 5.13 -10.85
C TYR A 414 3.87 5.48 -10.12
N GLY A 415 4.00 6.70 -9.58
CA GLY A 415 5.20 7.13 -8.88
C GLY A 415 5.56 8.60 -9.12
N ILE A 416 6.85 8.93 -9.05
CA ILE A 416 7.38 10.30 -9.04
C ILE A 416 8.23 10.58 -10.27
N TRP A 417 7.96 11.68 -10.94
CA TRP A 417 8.79 12.23 -12.00
C TRP A 417 9.56 13.45 -11.51
N ALA A 418 10.79 13.61 -11.95
CA ALA A 418 11.67 14.71 -11.59
C ALA A 418 12.25 15.41 -12.81
N SER A 419 12.46 16.72 -12.74
CA SER A 419 13.20 17.53 -13.73
C SER A 419 14.36 18.26 -13.08
N ARG A 420 15.42 18.54 -13.86
CA ARG A 420 16.57 19.40 -13.48
C ARG A 420 16.84 20.51 -14.49
N ASN A 421 15.95 20.72 -15.44
CA ASN A 421 16.08 21.76 -16.45
C ASN A 421 14.77 22.48 -16.72
N LEU A 422 13.91 22.60 -15.70
CA LEU A 422 12.56 23.14 -15.87
C LEU A 422 12.57 24.57 -16.43
N THR A 423 13.55 25.41 -16.02
CA THR A 423 13.65 26.79 -16.49
C THR A 423 14.05 26.90 -17.97
N ALA A 424 14.74 25.88 -18.53
CA ALA A 424 15.07 25.85 -19.95
C ALA A 424 13.81 25.83 -20.85
N PHE A 425 12.67 25.37 -20.32
CA PHE A 425 11.38 25.42 -21.01
C PHE A 425 10.96 26.86 -21.32
N ASP A 426 11.30 27.83 -20.48
CA ASP A 426 10.98 29.24 -20.64
C ASP A 426 11.69 29.87 -21.84
N ASP A 427 12.85 29.33 -22.21
CA ASP A 427 13.66 29.74 -23.38
C ASP A 427 13.36 28.92 -24.63
N GLY A 428 12.29 28.13 -24.61
CA GLY A 428 11.81 27.35 -25.74
C GLY A 428 12.43 25.94 -25.86
N ALA A 429 13.31 25.53 -24.96
CA ALA A 429 13.84 24.18 -24.92
C ALA A 429 12.77 23.18 -24.42
N ARG A 430 13.05 21.88 -24.58
CA ARG A 430 12.18 20.84 -24.03
C ARG A 430 12.56 20.59 -22.58
N ALA A 431 11.56 20.49 -21.68
CA ALA A 431 11.78 20.00 -20.31
C ALA A 431 12.13 18.52 -20.34
N GLN A 432 13.04 18.10 -19.46
CA GLN A 432 13.47 16.72 -19.36
C GLN A 432 12.99 16.16 -18.02
N TRP A 433 12.31 15.02 -18.09
CA TRP A 433 11.79 14.32 -16.91
C TRP A 433 12.35 12.90 -16.86
N TRP A 434 12.75 12.45 -15.70
CA TRP A 434 13.11 11.06 -15.42
C TRP A 434 12.28 10.49 -14.29
N PHE A 435 12.05 9.19 -14.33
CA PHE A 435 11.31 8.50 -13.28
C PHE A 435 12.19 8.32 -12.05
N LYS A 436 11.79 8.93 -10.92
CA LYS A 436 12.62 9.06 -9.70
C LYS A 436 12.13 8.14 -8.59
N ASP A 437 12.00 6.86 -8.85
CA ASP A 437 11.42 5.90 -7.91
C ASP A 437 12.41 4.89 -7.32
N ALA A 438 13.71 5.06 -7.49
CA ALA A 438 14.70 4.18 -6.88
C ALA A 438 14.46 4.06 -5.36
N GLY A 439 14.11 2.86 -4.87
CA GLY A 439 13.76 2.57 -3.47
C GLY A 439 12.31 2.85 -3.08
N LEU A 440 11.52 3.49 -3.93
CA LEU A 440 10.09 3.60 -3.77
C LEU A 440 9.43 2.46 -4.55
N GLU A 441 8.94 1.45 -3.83
CA GLU A 441 8.20 0.33 -4.37
C GLU A 441 6.79 0.39 -3.78
N GLU A 442 5.84 0.73 -4.61
CA GLU A 442 4.45 0.85 -4.19
C GLU A 442 3.56 0.13 -5.20
N THR A 443 3.46 -1.18 -5.03
CA THR A 443 2.57 -2.04 -5.79
C THR A 443 1.79 -2.95 -4.86
N VAL A 444 0.61 -3.39 -5.30
CA VAL A 444 -0.21 -4.41 -4.63
C VAL A 444 -0.09 -5.71 -5.41
N PRO A 445 0.88 -6.58 -5.11
CA PRO A 445 0.98 -7.88 -5.76
C PRO A 445 -0.14 -8.79 -5.26
N LEU A 446 -0.87 -9.39 -6.18
CA LEU A 446 -2.04 -10.21 -5.89
C LEU A 446 -1.70 -11.71 -5.88
N ASP A 447 -0.72 -12.13 -6.70
CA ASP A 447 -0.21 -13.50 -6.69
C ASP A 447 1.26 -13.56 -7.11
N LEU A 448 1.97 -14.60 -6.66
CA LEU A 448 3.39 -14.83 -6.90
C LEU A 448 3.65 -16.27 -7.30
N LEU A 449 4.52 -16.48 -8.29
CA LEU A 449 4.94 -17.80 -8.73
C LEU A 449 6.48 -17.84 -8.90
N SER A 450 7.14 -18.72 -8.13
CA SER A 450 8.54 -19.06 -8.35
C SER A 450 8.62 -20.46 -8.97
N PRO A 451 8.82 -20.57 -10.31
CA PRO A 451 8.85 -21.87 -10.99
C PRO A 451 10.19 -22.56 -10.80
N ARG A 452 10.26 -23.88 -11.03
CA ARG A 452 11.50 -24.66 -10.99
C ARG A 452 12.47 -24.37 -12.14
N GLU A 453 11.95 -23.81 -13.24
CA GLU A 453 12.69 -23.46 -14.45
C GLU A 453 12.24 -22.10 -14.95
N GLY A 454 13.10 -21.38 -15.68
CA GLY A 454 12.85 -20.04 -16.19
C GLY A 454 13.19 -18.93 -15.19
N ALA A 455 12.43 -17.86 -15.20
CA ALA A 455 12.66 -16.72 -14.32
C ALA A 455 12.58 -17.09 -12.83
N PRO A 456 13.36 -16.47 -11.95
CA PRO A 456 13.25 -16.64 -10.51
C PRO A 456 11.84 -16.40 -9.96
N LEU A 457 11.16 -15.40 -10.50
CA LEU A 457 9.85 -14.99 -10.04
C LEU A 457 9.00 -14.49 -11.20
N LEU A 458 7.71 -14.82 -11.14
CA LEU A 458 6.63 -14.22 -11.91
C LEU A 458 5.64 -13.60 -10.95
N SER A 459 5.11 -12.41 -11.26
CA SER A 459 4.15 -11.72 -10.41
C SER A 459 2.88 -11.36 -11.16
N ALA A 460 1.76 -11.40 -10.45
CA ALA A 460 0.48 -10.82 -10.83
C ALA A 460 0.21 -9.64 -9.92
N VAL A 461 -0.04 -8.46 -10.50
CA VAL A 461 -0.04 -7.18 -9.78
C VAL A 461 -1.30 -6.38 -10.12
N GLY A 462 -1.85 -5.69 -9.16
CA GLY A 462 -2.95 -4.75 -9.36
C GLY A 462 -2.53 -3.58 -10.25
N ASP A 463 -3.43 -3.07 -11.06
CA ASP A 463 -3.34 -1.90 -11.93
C ASP A 463 -2.32 -1.94 -13.07
N ILE A 464 -1.30 -2.79 -13.00
CA ILE A 464 -0.21 -2.87 -13.98
C ILE A 464 0.10 -4.28 -14.47
N ASP A 465 -0.88 -5.20 -14.44
CA ASP A 465 -0.82 -6.58 -14.97
C ASP A 465 0.15 -7.49 -14.19
N GLY A 466 1.44 -7.36 -14.42
CA GLY A 466 2.47 -8.16 -13.77
C GLY A 466 3.77 -8.25 -14.56
N PHE A 467 4.75 -8.96 -13.98
CA PHE A 467 6.13 -8.97 -14.46
C PHE A 467 6.74 -10.36 -14.46
N ARG A 468 7.64 -10.58 -15.41
CA ARG A 468 8.62 -11.64 -15.38
C ARG A 468 9.94 -11.05 -14.85
N HIS A 469 10.37 -11.50 -13.68
CA HIS A 469 11.60 -11.05 -13.04
C HIS A 469 12.73 -12.05 -13.32
N ASP A 470 13.54 -11.79 -14.36
CA ASP A 470 14.74 -12.58 -14.67
C ASP A 470 15.90 -12.19 -13.73
N ASP A 471 15.92 -10.94 -13.28
CA ASP A 471 16.77 -10.40 -12.21
C ASP A 471 15.88 -9.68 -11.20
N LEU A 472 16.07 -9.93 -9.90
CA LEU A 472 15.27 -9.37 -8.84
C LEU A 472 15.66 -7.93 -8.47
N ASP A 473 16.89 -7.52 -8.78
CA ASP A 473 17.46 -6.22 -8.43
C ASP A 473 17.37 -5.21 -9.62
N THR A 474 16.80 -5.64 -10.76
CA THR A 474 16.68 -4.81 -11.97
C THR A 474 15.22 -4.68 -12.40
N THR A 475 14.79 -3.45 -12.67
CA THR A 475 13.45 -3.18 -13.22
C THR A 475 13.29 -3.76 -14.61
N THR A 476 12.09 -4.18 -14.97
CA THR A 476 11.80 -4.85 -16.24
C THR A 476 10.54 -4.30 -16.90
N LEU A 477 10.26 -4.73 -18.11
CA LEU A 477 8.98 -4.47 -18.76
C LEU A 477 7.88 -5.33 -18.14
N GLN A 478 6.65 -4.82 -18.15
CA GLN A 478 5.46 -5.62 -17.93
C GLN A 478 5.39 -6.77 -18.91
N TYR A 479 4.58 -7.80 -18.63
CA TYR A 479 4.32 -8.87 -19.60
C TYR A 479 4.01 -8.31 -20.98
N ALA A 480 4.59 -8.94 -22.02
CA ALA A 480 4.18 -8.68 -23.39
C ALA A 480 2.68 -9.02 -23.55
N GLY A 481 1.99 -8.28 -24.41
CA GLY A 481 0.54 -8.49 -24.59
C GLY A 481 0.13 -9.93 -24.97
N PRO A 482 -1.14 -10.28 -24.81
CA PRO A 482 -2.25 -9.46 -24.35
C PRO A 482 -2.09 -9.03 -22.89
N ARG A 483 -2.47 -7.79 -22.55
CA ARG A 483 -2.35 -7.22 -21.20
C ARG A 483 -3.66 -7.32 -20.43
N LEU A 484 -3.53 -7.47 -19.13
CA LEU A 484 -4.60 -7.31 -18.15
C LEU A 484 -4.45 -5.96 -17.44
N THR A 485 -5.51 -5.42 -16.87
CA THR A 485 -5.40 -4.27 -15.98
C THR A 485 -4.86 -4.74 -14.63
N ASN A 486 -5.49 -5.74 -14.02
CA ASN A 486 -4.97 -6.43 -12.86
C ASN A 486 -4.60 -7.86 -13.26
N GLY A 487 -3.39 -8.30 -12.95
CA GLY A 487 -3.10 -9.72 -12.84
C GLY A 487 -3.57 -10.20 -11.47
N GLU A 488 -4.39 -11.25 -11.40
CA GLU A 488 -4.98 -11.70 -10.13
C GLU A 488 -4.56 -13.09 -9.70
N SER A 489 -4.32 -13.99 -10.65
CA SER A 489 -3.86 -15.35 -10.35
C SER A 489 -2.84 -15.82 -11.38
N ILE A 490 -1.82 -16.56 -10.92
CA ILE A 490 -0.78 -17.13 -11.77
C ILE A 490 -0.43 -18.54 -11.28
N ALA A 491 -0.40 -19.52 -12.21
CA ALA A 491 -0.10 -20.90 -11.88
C ALA A 491 0.70 -21.59 -12.98
N ASN A 492 1.53 -22.58 -12.62
CA ASN A 492 2.26 -23.39 -13.58
C ASN A 492 2.04 -24.89 -13.38
N ALA A 493 2.24 -25.67 -14.45
CA ALA A 493 2.19 -27.14 -14.38
C ALA A 493 3.40 -27.71 -13.59
N GLY A 494 3.14 -28.68 -12.73
CA GLY A 494 4.17 -29.27 -11.86
C GLY A 494 5.28 -29.97 -12.62
N GLN A 495 4.94 -30.70 -13.69
CA GLN A 495 5.86 -31.48 -14.53
C GLN A 495 6.30 -30.74 -15.81
N VAL A 496 5.69 -29.61 -16.12
CA VAL A 496 6.02 -28.75 -17.26
C VAL A 496 6.16 -27.32 -16.75
N PRO A 497 7.25 -26.99 -16.04
CA PRO A 497 7.39 -25.73 -15.27
C PRO A 497 7.26 -24.46 -16.10
N LEU A 498 7.63 -24.50 -17.38
CA LEU A 498 7.53 -23.37 -18.32
C LEU A 498 6.11 -23.15 -18.86
N LEU A 499 5.19 -24.09 -18.64
CA LEU A 499 3.77 -23.91 -18.97
C LEU A 499 3.08 -23.17 -17.84
N VAL A 500 2.80 -21.90 -18.08
CA VAL A 500 2.24 -20.95 -17.09
C VAL A 500 0.91 -20.40 -17.59
N MET A 501 -0.06 -20.27 -16.69
CA MET A 501 -1.34 -19.58 -16.92
C MET A 501 -1.48 -18.41 -15.99
N ARG A 502 -2.18 -17.37 -16.44
CA ARG A 502 -2.60 -16.25 -15.61
C ARG A 502 -4.00 -15.80 -15.95
N THR A 503 -4.70 -15.29 -14.94
CA THR A 503 -5.99 -14.63 -15.09
C THR A 503 -5.95 -13.24 -14.48
N GLY A 504 -6.84 -12.35 -14.93
CA GLY A 504 -6.93 -11.00 -14.40
C GLY A 504 -8.15 -10.26 -14.94
N THR A 505 -8.30 -9.01 -14.53
CA THR A 505 -9.36 -8.12 -15.01
C THR A 505 -8.85 -7.21 -16.12
N VAL A 506 -9.76 -6.81 -17.01
CA VAL A 506 -9.53 -5.81 -18.05
C VAL A 506 -10.55 -4.69 -17.86
N ARG A 507 -10.10 -3.49 -17.47
CA ARG A 507 -10.94 -2.28 -17.44
C ARG A 507 -11.24 -1.85 -18.89
N HIS A 508 -12.45 -1.40 -19.16
CA HIS A 508 -12.89 -0.97 -20.49
C HIS A 508 -12.75 -2.07 -21.55
N ARG A 509 -13.12 -3.30 -21.15
CA ARG A 509 -13.03 -4.49 -21.97
C ARG A 509 -13.73 -4.30 -23.31
N ARG A 510 -12.99 -4.54 -24.40
CA ARG A 510 -13.58 -4.65 -25.75
C ARG A 510 -14.19 -6.04 -25.93
N ASN A 511 -15.21 -6.13 -26.77
CA ASN A 511 -15.78 -7.42 -27.16
C ASN A 511 -14.67 -8.33 -27.69
N ASN A 512 -14.53 -9.55 -27.11
CA ASN A 512 -13.54 -10.60 -27.41
C ASN A 512 -12.21 -10.55 -26.66
N GLU A 513 -11.95 -9.64 -25.76
CA GLU A 513 -10.77 -9.75 -24.88
C GLU A 513 -11.00 -10.85 -23.84
N VAL A 514 -10.09 -11.84 -23.79
CA VAL A 514 -10.15 -12.97 -22.87
C VAL A 514 -9.25 -12.70 -21.66
N ARG A 515 -9.77 -12.91 -20.47
CA ARG A 515 -9.10 -12.64 -19.18
C ARG A 515 -8.22 -13.80 -18.69
N ALA A 516 -8.03 -14.85 -19.51
CA ALA A 516 -7.11 -15.94 -19.21
C ALA A 516 -6.08 -16.08 -20.32
N LEU A 517 -4.82 -16.22 -19.93
CA LEU A 517 -3.68 -16.25 -20.81
C LEU A 517 -2.79 -17.46 -20.50
N VAL A 518 -2.13 -18.00 -21.53
CA VAL A 518 -1.18 -19.09 -21.42
C VAL A 518 0.17 -18.71 -22.01
N SER A 519 1.23 -19.06 -21.29
CA SER A 519 2.62 -19.02 -21.76
C SER A 519 3.18 -20.45 -21.79
N ARG A 520 4.00 -20.74 -22.80
CA ARG A 520 4.70 -22.04 -22.95
C ARG A 520 6.22 -21.89 -22.80
N ASP A 521 6.68 -20.71 -22.51
CA ASP A 521 8.10 -20.30 -22.40
C ASP A 521 8.41 -19.60 -21.07
N GLY A 522 7.66 -19.94 -20.01
CA GLY A 522 7.91 -19.42 -18.67
C GLY A 522 7.59 -17.95 -18.52
N GLY A 523 6.58 -17.45 -19.22
CA GLY A 523 6.08 -16.08 -19.09
C GLY A 523 6.78 -15.06 -20.00
N ALA A 524 7.63 -15.52 -20.96
CA ALA A 524 8.26 -14.61 -21.91
C ALA A 524 7.26 -14.12 -22.98
N THR A 525 6.41 -15.03 -23.48
CA THR A 525 5.32 -14.69 -24.39
C THR A 525 3.97 -15.26 -23.90
N TRP A 526 2.89 -14.62 -24.31
CA TRP A 526 1.54 -14.97 -23.87
C TRP A 526 0.56 -15.05 -25.02
N SER A 527 -0.39 -15.98 -24.93
CA SER A 527 -1.51 -16.11 -25.84
C SER A 527 -2.81 -16.21 -25.06
N ALA A 528 -3.87 -15.59 -25.57
CA ALA A 528 -5.18 -15.69 -24.95
C ALA A 528 -5.75 -17.12 -25.07
N PHE A 529 -6.56 -17.53 -24.10
CA PHE A 529 -7.40 -18.71 -24.24
C PHE A 529 -8.40 -18.51 -25.39
N ALA A 530 -8.90 -19.60 -25.96
CA ALA A 530 -9.84 -19.54 -27.09
C ALA A 530 -11.19 -18.92 -26.69
N SER A 531 -11.63 -19.14 -25.47
CA SER A 531 -12.81 -18.51 -24.86
C SER A 531 -12.73 -18.52 -23.34
N GLU A 532 -13.68 -17.84 -22.70
CA GLU A 532 -13.92 -17.89 -21.25
C GLU A 532 -15.03 -18.89 -20.91
N PRO A 533 -15.13 -19.34 -19.63
CA PRO A 533 -16.30 -20.05 -19.14
C PRO A 533 -17.59 -19.28 -19.40
N PRO A 534 -18.72 -19.98 -19.64
CA PRO A 534 -19.98 -19.32 -19.96
C PRO A 534 -20.62 -18.56 -18.79
N GLU A 535 -20.15 -18.79 -17.57
CA GLU A 535 -20.62 -18.12 -16.33
C GLU A 535 -19.47 -17.46 -15.60
N GLY A 536 -19.72 -16.36 -14.91
CA GLY A 536 -18.82 -15.68 -14.01
C GLY A 536 -18.42 -14.28 -14.46
N GLU A 537 -18.07 -13.47 -13.46
CA GLU A 537 -17.54 -12.12 -13.61
C GLU A 537 -16.10 -12.09 -13.06
N GLY A 538 -15.34 -11.04 -13.34
CA GLY A 538 -13.99 -10.87 -12.81
C GLY A 538 -13.00 -11.93 -13.28
N ALA A 539 -11.83 -11.96 -12.67
CA ALA A 539 -10.74 -12.86 -13.03
C ALA A 539 -10.84 -14.21 -12.34
N GLY A 540 -10.97 -14.18 -11.03
CA GLY A 540 -10.90 -15.38 -10.20
C GLY A 540 -9.58 -16.15 -10.30
N GLN A 541 -9.60 -17.42 -9.93
CA GLN A 541 -8.41 -18.23 -9.77
C GLN A 541 -8.23 -19.24 -10.91
N VAL A 542 -6.97 -19.43 -11.35
CA VAL A 542 -6.59 -20.48 -12.31
C VAL A 542 -5.69 -21.53 -11.65
N THR A 543 -5.89 -22.80 -11.98
CA THR A 543 -4.95 -23.87 -11.63
C THR A 543 -4.78 -24.84 -12.81
N VAL A 544 -3.62 -25.50 -12.90
CA VAL A 544 -3.26 -26.36 -14.01
C VAL A 544 -2.76 -27.71 -13.52
N ALA A 545 -3.18 -28.79 -14.16
CA ALA A 545 -2.75 -30.16 -13.87
C ALA A 545 -1.21 -30.29 -13.91
N ALA A 546 -0.66 -31.23 -13.17
CA ALA A 546 0.78 -31.47 -13.15
C ALA A 546 1.37 -31.67 -14.56
N ASP A 547 0.69 -32.39 -15.44
CA ASP A 547 1.12 -32.69 -16.83
C ASP A 547 0.75 -31.59 -17.86
N GLY A 548 0.10 -30.49 -17.40
CA GLY A 548 -0.29 -29.37 -18.25
C GLY A 548 -1.50 -29.57 -19.14
N LYS A 549 -2.16 -30.73 -19.08
CA LYS A 549 -3.23 -31.09 -20.05
C LYS A 549 -4.60 -30.56 -19.67
N ARG A 550 -4.83 -30.16 -18.43
CA ARG A 550 -6.12 -29.66 -17.96
C ARG A 550 -5.91 -28.40 -17.13
N VAL A 551 -6.82 -27.47 -17.32
CA VAL A 551 -6.86 -26.21 -16.59
C VAL A 551 -8.24 -26.06 -15.96
N ILE A 552 -8.28 -25.71 -14.68
CA ILE A 552 -9.49 -25.28 -14.01
C ILE A 552 -9.40 -23.78 -13.82
N TRP A 553 -10.46 -23.09 -14.20
CA TRP A 553 -10.66 -21.67 -13.91
C TRP A 553 -11.92 -21.50 -13.07
N THR A 554 -11.79 -20.81 -11.94
CA THR A 554 -12.90 -20.44 -11.05
C THR A 554 -13.11 -18.94 -11.17
N PRO A 555 -13.93 -18.45 -12.11
CA PRO A 555 -14.23 -17.03 -12.23
C PRO A 555 -14.95 -16.53 -10.98
N ASP A 556 -14.86 -15.23 -10.72
CA ASP A 556 -15.57 -14.62 -9.59
C ASP A 556 -17.08 -14.79 -9.74
N LYS A 557 -17.76 -15.01 -8.62
CA LYS A 557 -19.21 -15.20 -8.52
C LYS A 557 -19.76 -16.41 -9.30
N ALA A 558 -18.92 -17.34 -9.75
CA ALA A 558 -19.32 -18.56 -10.44
C ALA A 558 -18.72 -19.80 -9.80
N GLY A 559 -19.18 -20.97 -10.27
CA GLY A 559 -18.52 -22.24 -9.98
C GLY A 559 -17.26 -22.44 -10.81
N ALA A 560 -16.54 -23.52 -10.53
CA ALA A 560 -15.33 -23.89 -11.28
C ALA A 560 -15.66 -24.52 -12.64
N TRP A 561 -14.84 -24.25 -13.63
CA TRP A 561 -14.92 -24.77 -15.00
C TRP A 561 -13.59 -25.37 -15.42
N ILE A 562 -13.63 -26.50 -16.14
CA ILE A 562 -12.45 -27.21 -16.60
C ILE A 562 -12.40 -27.25 -18.14
N THR A 563 -11.18 -27.09 -18.66
CA THR A 563 -10.87 -27.23 -20.10
C THR A 563 -9.62 -28.09 -20.28
N ALA A 564 -9.55 -28.78 -21.44
CA ALA A 564 -8.36 -29.54 -21.86
C ALA A 564 -7.71 -28.96 -23.14
N ASP A 565 -8.23 -27.86 -23.66
CA ASP A 565 -7.85 -27.25 -24.92
C ASP A 565 -7.78 -25.71 -24.82
N PHE A 566 -7.41 -25.21 -23.61
CA PHE A 566 -7.24 -23.77 -23.32
C PHE A 566 -8.44 -22.91 -23.73
N GLY A 567 -9.64 -23.37 -23.38
CA GLY A 567 -10.87 -22.63 -23.61
C GLY A 567 -11.59 -22.96 -24.93
N GLY A 568 -11.14 -23.96 -25.67
CA GLY A 568 -11.90 -24.45 -26.85
C GLY A 568 -13.25 -25.04 -26.42
N ARG A 569 -13.26 -25.77 -25.30
CA ARG A 569 -14.48 -26.30 -24.66
C ARG A 569 -14.37 -26.18 -23.15
N TRP A 570 -15.48 -25.84 -22.51
CA TRP A 570 -15.64 -25.79 -21.06
C TRP A 570 -16.62 -26.83 -20.55
N LYS A 571 -16.27 -27.48 -19.45
CA LYS A 571 -17.16 -28.34 -18.68
C LYS A 571 -17.24 -27.83 -17.24
N LYS A 572 -18.44 -27.78 -16.67
CA LYS A 572 -18.60 -27.40 -15.25
C LYS A 572 -18.02 -28.49 -14.36
N VAL A 573 -17.30 -28.08 -13.34
CA VAL A 573 -16.76 -28.97 -12.30
C VAL A 573 -17.87 -29.31 -11.32
N GLU A 574 -18.00 -30.60 -10.97
CA GLU A 574 -19.08 -31.09 -10.10
C GLU A 574 -18.60 -31.24 -8.64
N GLY A 575 -19.53 -31.12 -7.70
CA GLY A 575 -19.28 -31.41 -6.27
C GLY A 575 -18.57 -30.32 -5.47
N LEU A 576 -18.43 -29.08 -5.99
CA LEU A 576 -17.85 -27.96 -5.28
C LEU A 576 -18.85 -26.85 -4.99
N PRO A 577 -18.79 -26.22 -3.83
CA PRO A 577 -19.48 -24.96 -3.58
C PRO A 577 -18.83 -23.80 -4.37
N PRO A 578 -19.60 -22.76 -4.73
CA PRO A 578 -19.05 -21.57 -5.36
C PRO A 578 -17.99 -20.89 -4.48
N GLY A 579 -16.88 -20.46 -5.10
CA GLY A 579 -15.80 -19.75 -4.40
C GLY A 579 -14.82 -20.66 -3.64
N ALA A 580 -14.92 -21.99 -3.77
CA ALA A 580 -13.90 -22.89 -3.26
C ALA A 580 -12.57 -22.67 -3.99
N VAL A 581 -11.48 -22.54 -3.23
CA VAL A 581 -10.11 -22.41 -3.76
C VAL A 581 -9.63 -23.78 -4.21
N ILE A 582 -9.02 -23.88 -5.40
CA ILE A 582 -8.62 -25.16 -6.01
C ILE A 582 -7.11 -25.15 -6.30
N ALA A 583 -6.44 -26.27 -5.98
CA ALA A 583 -5.05 -26.49 -6.36
C ALA A 583 -4.85 -27.90 -6.94
N ALA A 584 -4.08 -28.02 -8.03
CA ALA A 584 -3.71 -29.29 -8.62
C ALA A 584 -2.50 -29.90 -7.89
N ASP A 585 -2.51 -31.21 -7.65
CA ASP A 585 -1.33 -31.93 -7.19
C ASP A 585 -0.15 -31.71 -8.14
N ARG A 586 1.06 -31.58 -7.60
CA ARG A 586 2.25 -31.24 -8.40
C ARG A 586 2.86 -32.44 -9.14
N VAL A 587 2.43 -33.66 -8.77
CA VAL A 587 2.98 -34.93 -9.24
C VAL A 587 1.93 -35.79 -9.93
N ALA A 588 0.73 -35.90 -9.35
CA ALA A 588 -0.35 -36.75 -9.83
C ALA A 588 -1.39 -35.93 -10.64
N PRO A 589 -1.38 -35.99 -11.98
CA PRO A 589 -2.25 -35.13 -12.83
C PRO A 589 -3.75 -35.35 -12.62
N ALA A 590 -4.15 -36.49 -12.05
CA ALA A 590 -5.53 -36.80 -11.75
C ALA A 590 -6.02 -36.22 -10.41
N VAL A 591 -5.11 -35.76 -9.54
CA VAL A 591 -5.43 -35.35 -8.17
C VAL A 591 -5.54 -33.84 -8.07
N TYR A 592 -6.64 -33.35 -7.46
CA TYR A 592 -6.84 -31.96 -7.12
C TYR A 592 -7.42 -31.84 -5.71
N TYR A 593 -7.16 -30.72 -5.08
CA TYR A 593 -7.67 -30.34 -3.77
C TYR A 593 -8.51 -29.09 -3.90
N ALA A 594 -9.59 -28.98 -3.16
CA ALA A 594 -10.37 -27.75 -3.04
C ALA A 594 -10.74 -27.51 -1.58
N PHE A 595 -10.74 -26.25 -1.15
CA PHE A 595 -11.11 -25.87 0.21
C PHE A 595 -12.10 -24.71 0.20
N ASP A 596 -13.21 -24.89 0.90
CA ASP A 596 -14.22 -23.86 1.06
C ASP A 596 -13.93 -23.01 2.30
N GLY A 597 -13.65 -21.74 2.10
CA GLY A 597 -13.34 -20.78 3.16
C GLY A 597 -14.52 -20.40 4.07
N ARG A 598 -15.73 -20.92 3.82
CA ARG A 598 -16.91 -20.71 4.66
C ARG A 598 -17.18 -21.90 5.56
N SER A 599 -17.38 -23.07 4.95
CA SER A 599 -17.67 -24.30 5.68
C SER A 599 -16.44 -24.91 6.36
N GLY A 600 -15.24 -24.58 5.87
CA GLY A 600 -13.98 -25.20 6.31
C GLY A 600 -13.83 -26.65 5.85
N ASP A 601 -14.51 -27.02 4.77
CA ASP A 601 -14.47 -28.35 4.19
C ASP A 601 -13.38 -28.47 3.12
N LEU A 602 -12.68 -29.59 3.18
CA LEU A 602 -11.74 -30.04 2.16
C LEU A 602 -12.44 -31.03 1.23
N PHE A 603 -12.25 -30.82 -0.05
CA PHE A 603 -12.70 -31.70 -1.14
C PHE A 603 -11.49 -32.20 -1.92
N VAL A 604 -11.56 -33.41 -2.42
CA VAL A 604 -10.51 -34.03 -3.23
C VAL A 604 -11.11 -34.62 -4.50
N SER A 605 -10.44 -34.41 -5.63
CA SER A 605 -10.71 -35.07 -6.90
C SER A 605 -9.62 -36.10 -7.19
N GLY A 606 -10.00 -37.26 -7.72
CA GLY A 606 -9.12 -38.29 -8.24
C GLY A 606 -9.32 -38.59 -9.74
N ASP A 607 -10.19 -37.83 -10.42
CA ASP A 607 -10.60 -38.03 -11.81
C ASP A 607 -10.10 -36.93 -12.77
N GLY A 608 -9.13 -36.15 -12.31
CA GLY A 608 -8.53 -35.05 -13.07
C GLY A 608 -9.30 -33.75 -13.00
N GLY A 609 -9.98 -33.51 -11.87
CA GLY A 609 -10.66 -32.25 -11.59
C GLY A 609 -12.08 -32.16 -12.18
N ILE A 610 -12.65 -33.29 -12.66
CA ILE A 610 -14.01 -33.33 -13.23
C ILE A 610 -15.05 -33.27 -12.11
N SER A 611 -14.83 -34.05 -11.05
CA SER A 611 -15.69 -34.07 -9.88
C SER A 611 -14.89 -34.07 -8.57
N PHE A 612 -15.50 -33.57 -7.51
CA PHE A 612 -14.89 -33.51 -6.18
C PHE A 612 -15.81 -34.13 -5.13
N ALA A 613 -15.21 -34.83 -4.19
CA ALA A 613 -15.89 -35.39 -3.04
C ALA A 613 -15.34 -34.78 -1.75
N ARG A 614 -16.21 -34.53 -0.77
CA ARG A 614 -15.81 -34.07 0.55
C ARG A 614 -14.89 -35.12 1.21
N ALA A 615 -13.70 -34.70 1.63
CA ALA A 615 -12.69 -35.59 2.19
C ALA A 615 -12.41 -35.31 3.68
N GLY A 616 -12.79 -34.14 4.18
CA GLY A 616 -12.60 -33.75 5.57
C GLY A 616 -13.04 -32.32 5.82
N GLY A 617 -12.75 -31.79 7.00
CA GLY A 617 -13.05 -30.40 7.34
C GLY A 617 -12.58 -30.05 8.74
N VAL A 618 -12.57 -28.73 9.04
CA VAL A 618 -12.18 -28.17 10.35
C VAL A 618 -13.33 -27.40 11.01
N GLY A 619 -14.52 -27.47 10.42
CA GLY A 619 -15.73 -26.76 10.86
C GLY A 619 -15.84 -25.33 10.36
N GLU A 620 -17.03 -24.79 10.42
CA GLU A 620 -17.40 -23.49 9.86
C GLU A 620 -16.53 -22.33 10.41
N PHE A 621 -16.26 -21.37 9.51
CA PHE A 621 -15.72 -20.06 9.87
C PHE A 621 -16.88 -19.08 9.96
N GLY A 622 -16.89 -18.24 10.99
CA GLY A 622 -17.95 -17.22 11.18
C GLY A 622 -18.00 -16.19 10.04
N ASP A 623 -16.84 -15.78 9.58
CA ASP A 623 -16.64 -14.92 8.40
C ASP A 623 -15.87 -15.68 7.32
N TRP A 624 -16.08 -15.28 6.06
CA TRP A 624 -15.29 -15.79 4.96
C TRP A 624 -13.82 -15.34 5.07
N PHE A 625 -12.89 -16.26 4.77
CA PHE A 625 -11.47 -15.95 4.60
C PHE A 625 -10.97 -16.55 3.27
N ALA A 626 -9.87 -16.06 2.75
CA ALA A 626 -9.22 -16.58 1.55
C ALA A 626 -8.19 -17.67 1.95
N PRO A 627 -8.54 -18.97 1.87
CA PRO A 627 -7.59 -20.04 2.15
C PRO A 627 -6.58 -20.16 1.00
N GLU A 628 -5.41 -20.76 1.31
CA GLU A 628 -4.45 -21.19 0.30
C GLU A 628 -4.24 -22.68 0.40
N ILE A 629 -4.00 -23.34 -0.73
CA ILE A 629 -3.66 -24.76 -0.81
C ILE A 629 -2.33 -24.89 -1.54
N HIS A 630 -1.36 -25.53 -0.89
CA HIS A 630 -0.02 -25.72 -1.42
C HIS A 630 0.32 -27.22 -1.49
N PRO A 631 0.03 -27.87 -2.64
CA PRO A 631 0.44 -29.25 -2.87
C PRO A 631 1.96 -29.37 -2.85
N VAL A 632 2.44 -30.40 -2.16
CA VAL A 632 3.89 -30.56 -1.93
C VAL A 632 4.58 -30.99 -3.23
N PRO A 633 5.62 -30.27 -3.68
CA PRO A 633 6.44 -30.71 -4.79
C PRO A 633 7.05 -32.09 -4.51
N ASP A 634 7.11 -32.95 -5.49
CA ASP A 634 7.70 -34.32 -5.44
C ASP A 634 6.98 -35.31 -4.50
N GLN A 635 5.80 -34.99 -3.96
CA GLN A 635 5.02 -35.85 -3.08
C GLN A 635 3.54 -35.88 -3.50
N ALA A 636 3.15 -36.86 -4.30
CA ALA A 636 1.76 -37.03 -4.69
C ALA A 636 0.86 -37.28 -3.46
N GLY A 637 -0.32 -36.69 -3.46
CA GLY A 637 -1.34 -36.89 -2.42
C GLY A 637 -1.08 -36.11 -1.12
N VAL A 638 -0.15 -35.15 -1.12
CA VAL A 638 0.18 -34.32 0.05
C VAL A 638 -0.01 -32.83 -0.26
N ALA A 639 -0.71 -32.12 0.61
CA ALA A 639 -0.91 -30.68 0.52
C ALA A 639 -0.94 -30.01 1.91
N TYR A 640 -0.49 -28.77 1.99
CA TYR A 640 -0.70 -27.86 3.13
C TYR A 640 -1.81 -26.87 2.82
N LEU A 641 -2.54 -26.44 3.86
CA LEU A 641 -3.65 -25.51 3.73
C LEU A 641 -3.57 -24.47 4.84
N THR A 642 -3.68 -23.19 4.49
CA THR A 642 -3.88 -22.13 5.48
C THR A 642 -5.33 -22.11 5.92
N ALA A 643 -5.55 -22.01 7.24
CA ALA A 643 -6.89 -22.02 7.83
C ALA A 643 -7.08 -20.87 8.85
N SER A 644 -6.49 -19.70 8.56
CA SER A 644 -6.57 -18.50 9.40
C SER A 644 -6.34 -18.82 10.88
N TRP A 645 -7.24 -18.45 11.79
CA TRP A 645 -7.14 -18.72 13.24
C TRP A 645 -7.24 -20.22 13.63
N ARG A 646 -7.56 -21.10 12.70
CA ARG A 646 -7.49 -22.54 12.90
C ARG A 646 -6.10 -23.11 12.64
N GLY A 647 -5.14 -22.28 12.20
CA GLY A 647 -3.73 -22.58 12.00
C GLY A 647 -3.42 -23.19 10.63
N LEU A 648 -2.34 -23.93 10.57
CA LEU A 648 -1.85 -24.61 9.36
C LEU A 648 -2.25 -26.08 9.38
N LEU A 649 -2.84 -26.56 8.28
CA LEU A 649 -3.31 -27.92 8.12
C LEU A 649 -2.43 -28.66 7.11
N ARG A 650 -2.33 -29.98 7.28
CA ARG A 650 -1.67 -30.90 6.34
C ARG A 650 -2.63 -32.02 5.94
N TRP A 651 -2.83 -32.18 4.67
CA TRP A 651 -3.49 -33.33 4.08
C TRP A 651 -2.45 -34.36 3.65
N SER A 652 -2.61 -35.61 4.06
CA SER A 652 -1.80 -36.74 3.58
C SER A 652 -2.46 -38.06 3.95
N ALA A 653 -2.33 -39.08 3.08
CA ALA A 653 -2.85 -40.44 3.29
C ALA A 653 -4.34 -40.43 3.70
N GLY A 654 -5.17 -39.57 3.09
CA GLY A 654 -6.60 -39.48 3.35
C GLY A 654 -6.97 -38.82 4.69
N LYS A 655 -6.05 -38.12 5.34
CA LYS A 655 -6.26 -37.46 6.63
C LYS A 655 -5.90 -35.98 6.59
N LEU A 656 -6.75 -35.14 7.16
CA LEU A 656 -6.47 -33.73 7.41
C LEU A 656 -6.06 -33.53 8.87
N VAL A 657 -4.85 -33.02 9.09
CA VAL A 657 -4.27 -32.88 10.44
C VAL A 657 -3.78 -31.43 10.64
N LYS A 658 -4.11 -30.81 11.78
CA LYS A 658 -3.55 -29.52 12.18
C LYS A 658 -2.10 -29.70 12.61
N LEU A 659 -1.21 -28.82 12.12
CA LEU A 659 0.18 -28.79 12.56
C LEU A 659 0.29 -28.12 13.94
N PRO A 660 1.15 -28.65 14.82
CA PRO A 660 1.35 -28.10 16.16
C PRO A 660 2.04 -26.74 16.12
N GLY A 661 1.77 -25.91 17.13
CA GLY A 661 2.47 -24.62 17.35
C GLY A 661 2.07 -23.48 16.43
N VAL A 662 1.24 -23.72 15.40
CA VAL A 662 0.70 -22.66 14.54
C VAL A 662 -0.69 -22.27 15.00
N GLU A 663 -0.82 -21.05 15.52
CA GLU A 663 -2.09 -20.50 16.03
C GLU A 663 -2.90 -19.89 14.90
N VAL A 664 -2.23 -19.10 14.06
CA VAL A 664 -2.83 -18.44 12.87
C VAL A 664 -1.94 -18.68 11.66
N ALA A 665 -2.52 -19.01 10.52
CA ALA A 665 -1.85 -19.11 9.23
C ALA A 665 -2.54 -18.16 8.23
N TYR A 666 -1.87 -17.06 7.88
CA TYR A 666 -2.38 -16.09 6.91
C TYR A 666 -2.03 -16.50 5.48
N SER A 667 -0.77 -16.77 5.20
CA SER A 667 -0.25 -17.20 3.92
C SER A 667 0.96 -18.11 4.11
N MET A 668 1.22 -18.98 3.14
CA MET A 668 2.39 -19.87 3.19
C MET A 668 3.00 -20.08 1.80
N GLY A 669 4.19 -20.66 1.77
CA GLY A 669 4.85 -21.10 0.56
C GLY A 669 5.83 -22.23 0.81
N LEU A 670 6.19 -22.95 -0.26
CA LEU A 670 7.16 -24.05 -0.23
C LEU A 670 8.38 -23.66 -1.07
N GLY A 671 9.58 -23.87 -0.52
CA GLY A 671 10.86 -23.62 -1.19
C GLY A 671 11.78 -24.82 -1.18
N ALA A 672 12.97 -24.64 -1.78
CA ALA A 672 14.00 -25.67 -1.81
C ALA A 672 14.32 -26.19 -0.40
N PRO A 673 14.62 -27.48 -0.25
CA PRO A 673 15.16 -28.02 0.98
C PRO A 673 16.43 -27.29 1.40
N LEU A 674 16.59 -26.96 2.69
CA LEU A 674 17.82 -26.32 3.20
C LEU A 674 19.04 -27.26 3.12
N LYS A 675 18.81 -28.58 3.05
CA LYS A 675 19.83 -29.62 2.89
C LYS A 675 19.43 -30.53 1.74
N ALA A 676 20.41 -30.98 0.96
CA ALA A 676 20.18 -31.93 -0.11
C ALA A 676 19.45 -33.19 0.41
N GLY A 677 18.41 -33.64 -0.29
CA GLY A 677 17.57 -34.77 0.11
C GLY A 677 16.63 -34.50 1.30
N GLY A 678 16.61 -33.27 1.82
CA GLY A 678 15.68 -32.85 2.86
C GLY A 678 14.25 -32.65 2.35
N LYS A 679 13.35 -32.32 3.27
CA LYS A 679 11.99 -31.91 2.94
C LYS A 679 11.95 -30.46 2.41
N PRO A 680 10.96 -30.11 1.58
CA PRO A 680 10.73 -28.71 1.19
C PRO A 680 10.65 -27.80 2.41
N THR A 681 11.27 -26.65 2.34
CA THR A 681 11.18 -25.63 3.39
C THR A 681 9.80 -25.00 3.35
N ILE A 682 9.11 -24.97 4.49
CA ILE A 682 7.83 -24.27 4.65
C ILE A 682 8.12 -22.84 5.11
N TYR A 683 7.57 -21.85 4.42
CA TYR A 683 7.53 -20.46 4.85
C TYR A 683 6.09 -20.11 5.23
N LEU A 684 5.91 -19.38 6.33
CA LEU A 684 4.60 -19.09 6.90
C LEU A 684 4.55 -17.62 7.37
N SER A 685 3.63 -16.87 6.84
CA SER A 685 3.13 -15.64 7.47
C SER A 685 2.01 -16.03 8.43
N GLY A 686 2.19 -15.78 9.73
CA GLY A 686 1.22 -16.25 10.73
C GLY A 686 1.64 -15.99 12.15
N ARG A 687 0.90 -16.61 13.09
CA ARG A 687 1.21 -16.56 14.53
C ARG A 687 1.71 -17.90 15.03
N VAL A 688 2.90 -17.88 15.61
CA VAL A 688 3.55 -19.03 16.20
C VAL A 688 4.02 -18.66 17.61
N ALA A 689 3.68 -19.45 18.62
CA ALA A 689 4.02 -19.19 20.01
C ALA A 689 3.63 -17.77 20.48
N GLY A 690 2.42 -17.31 20.12
CA GLY A 690 1.85 -16.03 20.51
C GLY A 690 2.39 -14.81 19.76
N ARG A 691 3.32 -14.98 18.82
CA ARG A 691 3.95 -13.86 18.07
C ARG A 691 3.62 -13.92 16.59
N ASP A 692 3.14 -12.82 16.03
CA ASP A 692 2.96 -12.66 14.58
C ASP A 692 4.31 -12.40 13.91
N GLY A 693 4.52 -13.00 12.73
CA GLY A 693 5.75 -12.83 11.97
C GLY A 693 5.81 -13.72 10.74
N LEU A 694 6.97 -13.67 10.09
CA LEU A 694 7.34 -14.58 9.01
C LEU A 694 8.25 -15.67 9.57
N TYR A 695 7.86 -16.91 9.33
CA TYR A 695 8.52 -18.11 9.88
C TYR A 695 8.96 -19.05 8.78
N ARG A 696 10.00 -19.86 9.07
CA ARG A 696 10.36 -21.02 8.25
C ARG A 696 10.40 -22.29 9.08
N SER A 697 10.15 -23.43 8.42
CA SER A 697 10.35 -24.76 8.97
C SER A 697 10.98 -25.68 7.92
N ASP A 698 12.06 -26.38 8.30
CA ASP A 698 12.70 -27.46 7.53
C ASP A 698 12.35 -28.85 8.07
N SER A 699 11.47 -28.90 9.06
CA SER A 699 11.11 -30.11 9.82
C SER A 699 9.65 -30.54 9.60
N ASP A 700 9.05 -30.19 8.43
CA ASP A 700 7.66 -30.54 8.11
C ASP A 700 6.64 -29.90 9.11
N GLY A 701 6.93 -28.65 9.53
CA GLY A 701 6.10 -27.88 10.47
C GLY A 701 6.23 -28.28 11.94
N ARG A 702 7.21 -29.11 12.33
CA ARG A 702 7.43 -29.51 13.74
C ARG A 702 8.18 -28.46 14.55
N HIS A 703 9.09 -27.74 13.91
CA HIS A 703 9.86 -26.64 14.50
C HIS A 703 9.79 -25.44 13.58
N TRP A 704 9.61 -24.27 14.19
CA TRP A 704 9.49 -22.99 13.49
C TRP A 704 10.59 -22.04 13.93
N GLN A 705 11.18 -21.34 13.00
CA GLN A 705 12.15 -20.28 13.23
C GLN A 705 11.61 -18.99 12.64
N ARG A 706 11.55 -17.91 13.43
CA ARG A 706 11.20 -16.59 12.93
C ARG A 706 12.32 -16.07 12.03
N ILE A 707 11.98 -15.46 10.89
CA ILE A 707 12.92 -14.97 9.89
C ILE A 707 12.78 -13.48 9.59
N ASP A 708 11.65 -12.84 9.94
CA ASP A 708 11.55 -11.39 9.97
C ASP A 708 12.16 -10.82 11.25
N ASP A 709 12.38 -9.51 11.26
CA ASP A 709 12.80 -8.76 12.45
C ASP A 709 11.85 -7.59 12.72
N ASP A 710 12.10 -6.82 13.77
CA ASP A 710 11.19 -5.74 14.17
C ASP A 710 11.28 -4.49 13.27
N ALA A 711 12.33 -4.37 12.45
CA ALA A 711 12.47 -3.31 11.45
C ALA A 711 11.84 -3.69 10.08
N HIS A 712 11.63 -4.99 9.82
CA HIS A 712 11.21 -5.51 8.52
C HIS A 712 9.98 -6.41 8.68
N ARG A 713 8.82 -5.79 8.89
CA ARG A 713 7.52 -6.45 9.09
C ARG A 713 6.53 -6.19 7.96
N PHE A 714 6.68 -5.10 7.21
CA PHE A 714 6.02 -4.75 5.95
C PHE A 714 4.47 -4.72 5.98
N GLY A 715 3.85 -4.42 7.12
CA GLY A 715 2.41 -4.34 7.27
C GLY A 715 1.73 -5.69 7.02
N LYS A 716 0.88 -5.77 6.01
CA LYS A 716 0.18 -7.01 5.61
C LYS A 716 1.02 -7.81 4.62
N ILE A 717 1.28 -9.06 4.92
CA ILE A 717 1.82 -10.05 3.97
C ILE A 717 0.64 -10.82 3.37
N ALA A 718 0.40 -10.64 2.06
CA ALA A 718 -0.75 -11.18 1.35
C ALA A 718 -0.51 -12.55 0.73
N ARG A 719 0.71 -12.80 0.22
CA ARG A 719 1.14 -14.07 -0.39
C ARG A 719 2.58 -14.36 -0.01
N VAL A 720 2.90 -15.64 0.19
CA VAL A 720 4.26 -16.12 0.44
C VAL A 720 4.59 -17.23 -0.55
N THR A 721 5.77 -17.22 -1.15
CA THR A 721 6.30 -18.33 -1.94
C THR A 721 7.79 -18.50 -1.68
N GLY A 722 8.29 -19.75 -1.61
CA GLY A 722 9.71 -20.04 -1.51
C GLY A 722 10.34 -20.29 -2.86
N ASP A 723 11.62 -19.99 -3.03
CA ASP A 723 12.35 -20.35 -4.24
C ASP A 723 12.63 -21.87 -4.27
N PRO A 724 12.15 -22.61 -5.29
CA PRO A 724 12.36 -24.06 -5.37
C PRO A 724 13.79 -24.47 -5.79
N ARG A 725 14.65 -23.50 -6.18
CA ARG A 725 16.03 -23.71 -6.64
C ARG A 725 17.07 -23.19 -5.67
N ARG A 726 16.72 -22.16 -4.88
CA ARG A 726 17.65 -21.50 -3.96
C ARG A 726 17.25 -21.76 -2.51
N PRO A 727 17.99 -22.64 -1.79
CA PRO A 727 17.70 -22.91 -0.39
C PRO A 727 17.69 -21.66 0.47
N GLY A 728 16.66 -21.50 1.29
CA GLY A 728 16.51 -20.37 2.20
C GLY A 728 15.86 -19.13 1.61
N ARG A 729 15.82 -18.94 0.28
CA ARG A 729 15.16 -17.77 -0.32
C ARG A 729 13.64 -17.86 -0.22
N VAL A 730 13.05 -16.75 0.16
CA VAL A 730 11.59 -16.57 0.22
C VAL A 730 11.19 -15.26 -0.45
N TYR A 731 10.03 -15.25 -1.09
CA TYR A 731 9.37 -14.07 -1.65
C TYR A 731 8.03 -13.87 -0.97
N PHE A 732 7.62 -12.62 -0.79
CA PHE A 732 6.26 -12.33 -0.35
C PHE A 732 5.71 -11.05 -0.98
N ALA A 733 4.40 -11.07 -1.22
CA ALA A 733 3.60 -9.93 -1.62
C ALA A 733 3.12 -9.18 -0.38
N THR A 734 3.23 -7.87 -0.42
CA THR A 734 2.72 -6.99 0.64
C THR A 734 1.37 -6.38 0.27
N GLY A 735 0.78 -5.63 1.17
CA GLY A 735 -0.48 -4.91 0.91
C GLY A 735 -0.35 -3.58 0.17
N GLY A 736 0.87 -3.22 -0.32
CA GLY A 736 1.11 -1.94 -1.00
C GLY A 736 2.59 -1.53 -0.99
N ARG A 737 3.45 -2.34 -0.34
CA ARG A 737 4.90 -2.09 -0.25
C ARG A 737 5.69 -2.94 -1.25
N GLY A 738 5.04 -3.35 -2.35
CA GLY A 738 5.65 -4.15 -3.40
C GLY A 738 5.90 -5.60 -3.03
N ILE A 739 6.78 -6.23 -3.78
CA ILE A 739 7.25 -7.59 -3.54
C ILE A 739 8.58 -7.51 -2.78
N VAL A 740 8.72 -8.33 -1.74
CA VAL A 740 9.95 -8.42 -0.96
C VAL A 740 10.51 -9.83 -1.07
N TYR A 741 11.83 -9.93 -1.14
CA TYR A 741 12.52 -11.21 -1.01
C TYR A 741 13.56 -11.18 0.09
N GLY A 742 13.81 -12.34 0.67
CA GLY A 742 14.81 -12.53 1.72
C GLY A 742 15.73 -13.71 1.47
N ASP A 743 17.01 -13.50 1.74
CA ASP A 743 18.04 -14.54 1.76
C ASP A 743 18.60 -14.69 3.17
N PRO A 744 18.95 -15.90 3.63
CA PRO A 744 19.72 -16.08 4.85
C PRO A 744 21.07 -15.36 4.76
N ARG A 745 21.49 -14.69 5.86
CA ARG A 745 22.81 -14.06 5.99
C ARG A 745 23.89 -15.10 6.26
#